data_0e8ec10f63fc3d615dd86cb84cdd5c40
#
_entry.id   0e8ec10f63fc3d615dd86cb84cdd5c40
#
_cell.length_a   1.000
_cell.length_b   1.000
_cell.length_c   1.000
_cell.angle_alpha   90.00
_cell.angle_beta   90.00
_cell.angle_gamma   90.00
#
_symmetry.space_group_name_H-M   'P 1'
#
loop_
_entity.id
_entity.type
_entity.pdbx_description
1 polymer ?
#
loop_
_entity_poly.entity_id
_entity_poly.type
_entity_poly.pdbx_seq_one_letter_code
_entity_poly.pdbx_strand_id
1 'polypeptide(L)'
;MKSTPPAPSLARLAVAGALSLGLLAGLGLPASAAPIPPSNPAAAPGTFTEANIGADRTAANFFYRIPALTYLGNNVVLASWDGRPGSAADAPNPNSIVQRRSTDGGQTWGPVTVIAAGHVGDASGPRYGYSDPSYIYDAEAGKVFNFFVYSKDQGFGGSQFGNNDSDRSVISSAVIESSDGGVTWSQPRLITNVTKPGTSKTSPVAGDIRSNFASSGEGIQLKYGQYKGRLIQQYAGDIRQTDGTNKIQAYSVYSDDHGATWHKGANVGDRMDENKTVELSDGRVLLNSRDNANQGYRKVAISTDGGATYGPVTQDTELPDPANNGAIARMFPDAAQGSADARKLIFTNANSKTGRENVSARVSCDDGATWPGVRTIRAGFSAYSTVARLEAGKFGVLYEGNYTDNMPFAKFDDAWLNYACAPLSVPAVTTAPGATQQVPVTVTNQEATTLSGANATIYTPSGWSATTVPVPDVAPGSSVTVNVALTAPANASGPRNLNAAFTTANGRVSQFTFTATVPVAPQVGLTITGSAPSRDVVANPYQVGETLSYSLNVKSTSNVTANAVPVSGTFDSGFLPPSAPNCRFNNLAAGASYNCTTAKHVITAADVQRGYFAPEASFSITASTTPSLTTTVPFTGAAVALRDGLLTADISGARADVGRDLATQPYAAGDLVPYTFTVKNTSPLVEKVVPTAGNFSPFLPEGPGNCRYGVLPSGQSYQCTTPRHTVTAEEADQGFFVPQTTWEVSSAGQTTKTYPVNGGEVDLKVRDVMLEATVSAEWSDADGDRFASVGDPVTYTYTVGNAGNVAVTGLEAPSAGISEATLAAGATVSATRTHLLTESEVAAGKLGAVSFDVTARNGSQEAAASASGDPLELTVQPAQPGTEPAVASQDLGTPPFELGTADKYRTGQKVVLKGLDHGQWYYVYLNKKGYRLGWIFPTTENTVEFILPADVKNGRDDVVVLDKDGVQVSFDRLQVTPRG
;
A
#
# COMPACT_ATOMS: atom_id res chain seq x y z
N MET A 1 -19.92 -24.27 -51.78
CA MET A 1 -21.08 -24.86 -51.11
C MET A 1 -20.60 -25.98 -50.19
N LYS A 2 -20.39 -25.71 -48.93
CA LYS A 2 -20.41 -26.67 -47.80
C LYS A 2 -20.61 -25.83 -46.54
N SER A 3 -21.75 -26.01 -45.96
CA SER A 3 -22.24 -25.39 -44.74
C SER A 3 -21.47 -25.85 -43.50
N THR A 4 -21.02 -24.90 -42.69
CA THR A 4 -20.56 -25.15 -41.33
C THR A 4 -21.74 -25.14 -40.34
N PRO A 5 -21.79 -26.03 -39.34
CA PRO A 5 -22.82 -26.00 -38.29
C PRO A 5 -22.49 -24.98 -37.22
N PRO A 6 -23.49 -24.43 -36.53
CA PRO A 6 -23.28 -23.42 -35.47
C PRO A 6 -22.82 -24.04 -34.15
N ALA A 7 -21.99 -23.32 -33.41
CA ALA A 7 -21.52 -23.67 -32.09
C ALA A 7 -22.64 -23.54 -31.02
N PRO A 8 -22.68 -24.37 -29.99
CA PRO A 8 -23.69 -24.28 -28.95
C PRO A 8 -23.37 -23.12 -27.99
N SER A 9 -24.35 -22.27 -27.77
CA SER A 9 -24.35 -21.21 -26.77
C SER A 9 -24.39 -21.78 -25.35
N LEU A 10 -23.36 -21.57 -24.57
CA LEU A 10 -23.37 -21.80 -23.14
C LEU A 10 -24.10 -20.63 -22.44
N ALA A 11 -25.35 -20.91 -22.04
CA ALA A 11 -26.09 -20.04 -21.13
C ALA A 11 -25.43 -20.08 -19.75
N ARG A 12 -24.73 -19.03 -19.35
CA ARG A 12 -24.32 -18.80 -17.95
C ARG A 12 -25.55 -18.25 -17.20
N LEU A 13 -26.11 -19.02 -16.29
CA LEU A 13 -27.02 -18.51 -15.27
C LEU A 13 -26.22 -17.54 -14.37
N ALA A 14 -26.46 -16.25 -14.55
CA ALA A 14 -26.09 -15.23 -13.57
C ALA A 14 -27.18 -15.18 -12.51
N VAL A 15 -26.89 -15.69 -11.31
CA VAL A 15 -27.72 -15.42 -10.12
C VAL A 15 -27.36 -14.01 -9.67
N ALA A 16 -28.19 -13.04 -10.05
CA ALA A 16 -28.16 -11.69 -9.53
C ALA A 16 -28.79 -11.68 -8.13
N GLY A 17 -27.96 -11.66 -7.10
CA GLY A 17 -28.40 -11.37 -5.74
C GLY A 17 -28.64 -9.88 -5.57
N ALA A 18 -29.88 -9.46 -5.60
CA ALA A 18 -30.28 -8.10 -5.21
C ALA A 18 -30.22 -7.99 -3.68
N LEU A 19 -29.20 -7.27 -3.14
CA LEU A 19 -29.23 -6.81 -1.75
C LEU A 19 -30.07 -5.53 -1.69
N SER A 20 -31.33 -5.64 -1.29
CA SER A 20 -32.13 -4.53 -0.82
C SER A 20 -31.74 -4.22 0.64
N LEU A 21 -31.04 -3.12 0.90
CA LEU A 21 -30.90 -2.58 2.25
C LEU A 21 -32.22 -1.92 2.67
N GLY A 22 -33.15 -2.75 3.14
CA GLY A 22 -34.24 -2.28 3.99
C GLY A 22 -33.71 -2.19 5.43
N LEU A 23 -34.13 -1.16 6.17
CA LEU A 23 -33.95 -1.07 7.62
C LEU A 23 -34.51 -2.36 8.25
N LEU A 24 -33.66 -3.30 8.58
CA LEU A 24 -33.99 -4.53 9.31
C LEU A 24 -33.37 -4.40 10.71
N ALA A 25 -34.15 -3.79 11.62
CA ALA A 25 -34.03 -4.15 13.01
C ALA A 25 -34.46 -5.63 13.13
N GLY A 26 -33.49 -6.55 13.30
CA GLY A 26 -33.79 -7.91 13.72
C GLY A 26 -33.55 -9.05 12.77
N LEU A 27 -32.61 -8.99 11.82
CA LEU A 27 -32.07 -10.20 11.17
C LEU A 27 -30.73 -10.55 11.80
N GLY A 28 -30.60 -11.81 12.21
CA GLY A 28 -29.39 -12.35 12.80
C GLY A 28 -28.18 -12.07 11.89
N LEU A 29 -27.26 -11.25 12.39
CA LEU A 29 -25.96 -11.05 11.78
C LEU A 29 -25.31 -12.42 11.54
N PRO A 30 -24.59 -12.65 10.46
CA PRO A 30 -23.74 -13.85 10.32
C PRO A 30 -22.93 -13.99 11.61
N ALA A 31 -22.73 -15.23 12.07
CA ALA A 31 -22.00 -15.52 13.31
C ALA A 31 -20.75 -14.63 13.35
N SER A 32 -20.78 -13.59 14.20
CA SER A 32 -19.61 -12.73 14.38
C SER A 32 -18.44 -13.61 14.77
N ALA A 33 -17.24 -13.30 14.29
CA ALA A 33 -16.03 -13.94 14.76
C ALA A 33 -16.09 -14.06 16.28
N ALA A 34 -15.63 -15.19 16.83
CA ALA A 34 -15.52 -15.32 18.29
C ALA A 34 -14.81 -14.09 18.85
N PRO A 35 -15.24 -13.52 19.99
CA PRO A 35 -14.53 -12.40 20.58
C PRO A 35 -13.07 -12.78 20.69
N ILE A 36 -12.20 -12.04 20.05
CA ILE A 36 -10.77 -12.19 20.23
C ILE A 36 -10.54 -11.92 21.72
N PRO A 37 -9.91 -12.82 22.47
CA PRO A 37 -9.59 -12.53 23.85
C PRO A 37 -8.88 -11.17 23.89
N PRO A 38 -9.17 -10.32 24.88
CA PRO A 38 -8.48 -9.04 24.97
C PRO A 38 -6.99 -9.32 24.87
N SER A 39 -6.33 -8.61 23.97
CA SER A 39 -4.89 -8.71 23.76
C SER A 39 -4.22 -8.51 25.10
N ASN A 40 -3.92 -9.64 25.73
CA ASN A 40 -3.10 -9.80 26.91
C ASN A 40 -3.39 -8.94 28.14
N PRO A 41 -3.86 -9.52 29.24
CA PRO A 41 -3.70 -8.91 30.55
C PRO A 41 -2.23 -9.01 30.96
N ALA A 42 -1.61 -7.90 31.28
CA ALA A 42 -0.22 -7.72 31.70
C ALA A 42 0.83 -8.24 30.70
N ALA A 43 1.85 -7.45 30.43
CA ALA A 43 2.92 -7.78 29.47
C ALA A 43 3.34 -9.24 29.63
N ALA A 44 3.09 -10.07 28.61
CA ALA A 44 3.56 -11.45 28.63
C ALA A 44 5.06 -11.43 28.84
N PRO A 45 5.60 -12.31 29.72
CA PRO A 45 7.03 -12.50 29.78
C PRO A 45 7.49 -12.94 28.40
N GLY A 46 8.56 -12.38 27.85
CA GLY A 46 9.10 -12.78 26.55
C GLY A 46 9.33 -11.61 25.61
N THR A 47 9.95 -11.91 24.48
CA THR A 47 10.36 -10.93 23.48
C THR A 47 9.51 -11.05 22.23
N PHE A 48 9.17 -9.91 21.66
CA PHE A 48 8.53 -9.79 20.34
C PHE A 48 9.11 -8.60 19.59
N THR A 49 9.46 -8.82 18.36
CA THR A 49 9.87 -7.77 17.42
C THR A 49 9.23 -8.03 16.06
N GLU A 50 8.93 -6.98 15.32
CA GLU A 50 8.41 -7.07 13.96
C GLU A 50 9.03 -5.98 13.10
N ALA A 51 9.43 -6.34 11.87
CA ALA A 51 9.97 -5.41 10.89
C ALA A 51 9.47 -5.78 9.50
N ASN A 52 9.11 -4.79 8.69
CA ASN A 52 8.82 -5.02 7.28
C ASN A 52 10.13 -5.21 6.50
N ILE A 53 10.41 -6.43 6.03
CA ILE A 53 11.60 -6.74 5.25
C ILE A 53 11.37 -6.64 3.73
N GLY A 54 10.19 -6.23 3.29
CA GLY A 54 9.84 -5.97 1.90
C GLY A 54 9.79 -4.48 1.53
N ALA A 55 10.07 -3.56 2.45
CA ALA A 55 9.86 -2.13 2.25
C ALA A 55 10.75 -1.50 1.15
N ASP A 56 11.97 -2.02 0.95
CA ASP A 56 12.88 -1.56 -0.08
C ASP A 56 12.75 -2.42 -1.35
N ARG A 57 11.84 -2.06 -2.21
CA ARG A 57 11.69 -2.66 -3.54
C ARG A 57 12.87 -2.24 -4.42
N THR A 58 13.89 -3.10 -4.54
CA THR A 58 15.12 -2.80 -5.28
C THR A 58 14.98 -2.87 -6.80
N ALA A 59 13.95 -3.52 -7.32
CA ALA A 59 13.60 -3.46 -8.72
C ALA A 59 12.32 -2.63 -8.85
N ALA A 60 12.37 -1.53 -9.57
CA ALA A 60 11.21 -0.71 -9.85
C ALA A 60 10.04 -1.58 -10.31
N ASN A 61 8.90 -1.46 -9.61
CA ASN A 61 7.63 -2.13 -9.89
C ASN A 61 7.50 -3.61 -9.54
N PHE A 62 8.29 -4.21 -8.64
CA PHE A 62 7.97 -5.52 -8.10
C PHE A 62 6.92 -5.46 -6.99
N PHE A 63 5.90 -6.32 -7.13
CA PHE A 63 4.95 -6.65 -6.08
C PHE A 63 5.44 -7.90 -5.37
N TYR A 64 5.44 -7.91 -4.05
CA TYR A 64 5.94 -9.01 -3.23
C TYR A 64 4.79 -9.88 -2.73
N ARG A 65 4.86 -11.17 -3.02
CA ARG A 65 3.86 -12.17 -2.64
C ARG A 65 4.55 -13.49 -2.28
N ILE A 66 3.83 -14.38 -1.58
CA ILE A 66 4.16 -15.79 -1.39
C ILE A 66 5.44 -16.01 -0.57
N PRO A 67 5.37 -15.84 0.76
CA PRO A 67 6.55 -15.95 1.63
C PRO A 67 7.04 -17.38 1.83
N ALA A 68 8.36 -17.56 1.84
CA ALA A 68 9.08 -18.74 2.29
C ALA A 68 10.16 -18.33 3.29
N LEU A 69 10.39 -19.17 4.29
CA LEU A 69 11.34 -18.91 5.39
C LEU A 69 11.99 -20.20 5.84
N THR A 70 13.30 -20.19 6.08
CA THR A 70 14.03 -21.31 6.67
C THR A 70 15.17 -20.84 7.55
N TYR A 71 15.55 -21.66 8.54
CA TYR A 71 16.67 -21.46 9.45
C TYR A 71 17.73 -22.54 9.27
N LEU A 72 18.96 -22.12 8.97
CA LEU A 72 20.06 -23.02 8.65
C LEU A 72 20.96 -23.34 9.86
N GLY A 73 20.62 -22.90 11.05
CA GLY A 73 21.51 -22.92 12.20
C GLY A 73 22.45 -21.70 12.22
N ASN A 74 23.24 -21.57 13.28
CA ASN A 74 24.27 -20.53 13.45
C ASN A 74 23.77 -19.10 13.13
N ASN A 75 22.54 -18.78 13.52
CA ASN A 75 21.86 -17.51 13.28
C ASN A 75 21.62 -17.16 11.79
N VAL A 76 21.78 -18.10 10.87
CA VAL A 76 21.50 -17.86 9.45
C VAL A 76 20.01 -18.12 9.16
N VAL A 77 19.33 -17.10 8.68
CA VAL A 77 17.91 -17.17 8.24
C VAL A 77 17.82 -16.75 6.78
N LEU A 78 17.13 -17.54 5.98
CA LEU A 78 16.78 -17.21 4.60
C LEU A 78 15.29 -16.92 4.51
N ALA A 79 14.94 -15.83 3.86
CA ALA A 79 13.58 -15.44 3.53
C ALA A 79 13.48 -15.20 2.01
N SER A 80 12.54 -15.85 1.33
CA SER A 80 12.31 -15.63 -0.10
C SER A 80 10.82 -15.42 -0.37
N TRP A 81 10.53 -14.81 -1.51
CA TRP A 81 9.18 -14.56 -1.99
C TRP A 81 9.19 -14.28 -3.49
N ASP A 82 8.01 -14.22 -4.09
CA ASP A 82 7.85 -13.78 -5.48
C ASP A 82 8.13 -12.27 -5.59
N GLY A 83 9.01 -11.91 -6.50
CA GLY A 83 9.14 -10.56 -7.04
C GLY A 83 8.36 -10.47 -8.35
N ARG A 84 7.17 -9.85 -8.33
CA ARG A 84 6.20 -9.84 -9.44
C ARG A 84 6.25 -8.52 -10.19
N PRO A 85 6.70 -8.49 -11.45
CA PRO A 85 6.79 -7.24 -12.21
C PRO A 85 5.42 -6.72 -12.63
N GLY A 86 5.20 -5.42 -12.49
CA GLY A 86 4.03 -4.69 -13.00
C GLY A 86 2.72 -4.89 -12.24
N SER A 87 2.53 -6.01 -11.53
CA SER A 87 1.31 -6.29 -10.76
C SER A 87 1.50 -7.43 -9.78
N ALA A 88 0.57 -7.62 -8.84
CA ALA A 88 0.56 -8.76 -7.92
C ALA A 88 0.04 -10.07 -8.58
N ALA A 89 -0.07 -10.14 -9.90
CA ALA A 89 -0.65 -11.28 -10.61
C ALA A 89 0.19 -12.56 -10.45
N ASP A 90 -0.51 -13.70 -10.34
CA ASP A 90 0.11 -15.03 -10.35
C ASP A 90 0.68 -15.38 -11.74
N ALA A 91 1.33 -16.53 -11.85
CA ALA A 91 1.75 -17.09 -13.14
C ALA A 91 0.58 -17.07 -14.16
N PRO A 92 0.83 -16.71 -15.43
CA PRO A 92 2.10 -16.61 -16.16
C PRO A 92 2.80 -15.24 -16.12
N ASN A 93 2.55 -14.39 -15.12
CA ASN A 93 3.34 -13.18 -14.95
C ASN A 93 4.84 -13.57 -14.83
N PRO A 94 5.79 -12.86 -15.43
CA PRO A 94 7.21 -13.22 -15.44
C PRO A 94 7.90 -12.95 -14.09
N ASN A 95 7.34 -13.59 -13.05
CA ASN A 95 7.81 -13.44 -11.68
C ASN A 95 9.23 -13.97 -11.51
N SER A 96 9.95 -13.38 -10.56
CA SER A 96 11.27 -13.84 -10.11
C SER A 96 11.19 -14.34 -8.68
N ILE A 97 12.06 -15.25 -8.27
CA ILE A 97 12.26 -15.56 -6.86
C ILE A 97 13.33 -14.63 -6.31
N VAL A 98 12.97 -13.85 -5.30
CA VAL A 98 13.88 -12.97 -4.59
C VAL A 98 14.12 -13.46 -3.18
N GLN A 99 15.27 -13.11 -2.60
CA GLN A 99 15.72 -13.58 -1.29
C GLN A 99 16.35 -12.45 -0.49
N ARG A 100 16.15 -12.48 0.83
CA ARG A 100 17.01 -11.84 1.81
C ARG A 100 17.66 -12.87 2.71
N ARG A 101 18.85 -12.55 3.18
CA ARG A 101 19.61 -13.39 4.09
C ARG A 101 19.98 -12.59 5.34
N SER A 102 19.74 -13.17 6.50
CA SER A 102 20.19 -12.69 7.80
C SER A 102 21.29 -13.61 8.35
N THR A 103 22.25 -13.07 9.08
CA THR A 103 23.31 -13.80 9.78
C THR A 103 23.31 -13.58 11.29
N ASP A 104 22.28 -12.91 11.80
CA ASP A 104 22.12 -12.55 13.22
C ASP A 104 20.77 -13.03 13.79
N GLY A 105 20.19 -14.08 13.20
CA GLY A 105 18.93 -14.66 13.62
C GLY A 105 17.72 -13.77 13.29
N GLY A 106 17.77 -13.03 12.19
CA GLY A 106 16.66 -12.18 11.74
C GLY A 106 16.57 -10.82 12.43
N GLN A 107 17.64 -10.33 13.08
CA GLN A 107 17.69 -8.98 13.64
C GLN A 107 17.92 -7.95 12.53
N THR A 108 18.87 -8.26 11.64
CA THR A 108 19.13 -7.46 10.44
C THR A 108 19.10 -8.33 9.19
N TRP A 109 18.83 -7.71 8.05
CA TRP A 109 18.68 -8.40 6.78
C TRP A 109 19.55 -7.75 5.71
N GLY A 110 20.26 -8.58 4.96
CA GLY A 110 21.01 -8.16 3.77
C GLY A 110 20.07 -7.62 2.67
N PRO A 111 20.63 -7.12 1.56
CA PRO A 111 19.85 -6.62 0.43
C PRO A 111 18.97 -7.72 -0.19
N VAL A 112 17.92 -7.31 -0.90
CA VAL A 112 17.16 -8.23 -1.74
C VAL A 112 18.02 -8.68 -2.91
N THR A 113 18.13 -9.99 -3.11
CA THR A 113 18.84 -10.61 -4.23
C THR A 113 17.89 -11.47 -5.06
N VAL A 114 18.06 -11.49 -6.37
CA VAL A 114 17.29 -12.39 -7.25
C VAL A 114 18.01 -13.73 -7.31
N ILE A 115 17.36 -14.82 -6.87
CA ILE A 115 17.93 -16.18 -6.87
C ILE A 115 17.43 -17.04 -8.04
N ALA A 116 16.29 -16.69 -8.64
CA ALA A 116 15.83 -17.23 -9.92
C ALA A 116 15.12 -16.11 -10.69
N ALA A 117 15.73 -15.64 -11.77
CA ALA A 117 15.23 -14.51 -12.53
C ALA A 117 14.18 -14.93 -13.56
N GLY A 118 12.97 -14.35 -13.50
CA GLY A 118 12.00 -14.40 -14.58
C GLY A 118 12.44 -13.54 -15.77
N HIS A 119 11.79 -13.73 -16.91
CA HIS A 119 12.06 -13.02 -18.15
C HIS A 119 10.77 -12.45 -18.75
N VAL A 120 10.70 -11.16 -18.96
CA VAL A 120 9.50 -10.48 -19.47
C VAL A 120 9.16 -10.82 -20.92
N GLY A 121 10.15 -11.32 -21.68
CA GLY A 121 10.07 -11.59 -23.10
C GLY A 121 10.48 -10.38 -23.93
N ASP A 122 11.57 -10.55 -24.70
CA ASP A 122 12.14 -9.54 -25.60
C ASP A 122 12.95 -10.22 -26.73
N ALA A 123 13.80 -9.46 -27.42
CA ALA A 123 14.67 -9.98 -28.49
C ALA A 123 15.67 -11.06 -28.02
N SER A 124 15.96 -11.16 -26.73
CA SER A 124 16.87 -12.16 -26.15
C SER A 124 16.19 -13.51 -25.88
N GLY A 125 14.86 -13.54 -25.81
CA GLY A 125 14.11 -14.77 -25.57
C GLY A 125 12.64 -14.59 -25.20
N PRO A 126 11.88 -15.69 -25.19
CA PRO A 126 10.47 -15.67 -24.85
C PRO A 126 10.25 -15.50 -23.34
N ARG A 127 9.11 -14.93 -22.96
CA ARG A 127 8.68 -14.74 -21.57
C ARG A 127 8.65 -16.06 -20.78
N TYR A 128 9.10 -15.99 -19.53
CA TYR A 128 8.91 -17.05 -18.51
C TYR A 128 9.02 -16.44 -17.09
N GLY A 129 8.53 -17.18 -16.10
CA GLY A 129 8.63 -16.75 -14.70
C GLY A 129 8.72 -17.91 -13.72
N TYR A 130 9.11 -17.58 -12.48
CA TYR A 130 9.21 -18.48 -11.34
C TYR A 130 8.33 -17.96 -10.21
N SER A 131 7.58 -18.86 -9.55
CA SER A 131 6.65 -18.50 -8.46
C SER A 131 6.59 -19.58 -7.39
N ASP A 132 6.04 -19.22 -6.22
CA ASP A 132 5.74 -20.10 -5.10
C ASP A 132 7.00 -20.76 -4.50
N PRO A 133 7.98 -19.96 -3.97
CA PRO A 133 9.19 -20.50 -3.39
C PRO A 133 8.92 -21.34 -2.15
N SER A 134 9.65 -22.45 -2.00
CA SER A 134 9.62 -23.30 -0.81
C SER A 134 11.01 -23.85 -0.51
N TYR A 135 11.50 -23.60 0.69
CA TYR A 135 12.81 -24.09 1.14
C TYR A 135 12.73 -25.53 1.67
N ILE A 136 13.82 -26.26 1.51
CA ILE A 136 14.18 -27.40 2.37
C ILE A 136 15.63 -27.20 2.80
N TYR A 137 15.89 -27.33 4.08
CA TYR A 137 17.25 -27.41 4.61
C TYR A 137 17.58 -28.86 4.94
N ASP A 138 18.55 -29.42 4.23
CA ASP A 138 19.19 -30.68 4.53
C ASP A 138 20.33 -30.42 5.52
N ALA A 139 20.07 -30.59 6.79
CA ALA A 139 21.03 -30.33 7.85
C ALA A 139 22.16 -31.37 7.87
N GLU A 140 21.96 -32.56 7.33
CA GLU A 140 22.98 -33.64 7.29
C GLU A 140 24.01 -33.36 6.18
N ALA A 141 23.57 -32.89 5.01
CA ALA A 141 24.43 -32.54 3.88
C ALA A 141 24.89 -31.07 3.86
N GLY A 142 24.30 -30.20 4.72
CA GLY A 142 24.54 -28.76 4.72
C GLY A 142 24.06 -28.06 3.46
N LYS A 143 23.05 -28.60 2.79
CA LYS A 143 22.47 -28.09 1.55
C LYS A 143 21.13 -27.41 1.80
N VAL A 144 20.84 -26.36 1.02
CA VAL A 144 19.53 -25.74 0.98
C VAL A 144 18.96 -25.89 -0.42
N PHE A 145 17.72 -26.34 -0.52
CA PHE A 145 16.96 -26.39 -1.75
C PHE A 145 15.90 -25.30 -1.72
N ASN A 146 15.57 -24.70 -2.89
CA ASN A 146 14.41 -23.87 -3.08
C ASN A 146 13.63 -24.37 -4.30
N PHE A 147 12.41 -24.82 -4.06
CA PHE A 147 11.47 -25.33 -5.05
C PHE A 147 10.54 -24.23 -5.49
N PHE A 148 10.18 -24.20 -6.77
CA PHE A 148 9.25 -23.22 -7.31
C PHE A 148 8.64 -23.69 -8.63
N VAL A 149 7.57 -23.02 -9.04
CA VAL A 149 6.95 -23.16 -10.34
C VAL A 149 7.82 -22.53 -11.42
N TYR A 150 7.91 -23.16 -12.57
CA TYR A 150 8.39 -22.59 -13.82
C TYR A 150 7.22 -22.46 -14.79
N SER A 151 6.77 -21.24 -15.04
CA SER A 151 5.69 -20.91 -15.95
C SER A 151 6.21 -20.24 -17.21
N LYS A 152 5.51 -20.44 -18.32
CA LYS A 152 5.79 -19.85 -19.63
C LYS A 152 4.61 -19.01 -20.06
N ASP A 153 3.64 -19.55 -20.79
CA ASP A 153 2.45 -18.84 -21.26
C ASP A 153 1.19 -19.12 -20.44
N GLN A 154 1.27 -20.12 -19.54
CA GLN A 154 0.15 -20.58 -18.74
C GLN A 154 0.45 -20.55 -17.24
N GLY A 155 -0.55 -20.14 -16.46
CA GLY A 155 -0.61 -20.35 -15.03
C GLY A 155 -1.32 -21.66 -14.66
N PHE A 156 -1.59 -21.84 -13.36
CA PHE A 156 -2.17 -23.07 -12.82
C PHE A 156 -3.47 -23.49 -13.54
N GLY A 157 -4.42 -22.58 -13.72
CA GLY A 157 -5.71 -22.87 -14.33
C GLY A 157 -5.66 -23.14 -15.84
N GLY A 158 -4.68 -22.58 -16.55
CA GLY A 158 -4.55 -22.68 -18.02
C GLY A 158 -3.61 -23.77 -18.51
N SER A 159 -2.80 -24.39 -17.63
CA SER A 159 -1.84 -25.42 -18.00
C SER A 159 -2.51 -26.62 -18.67
N GLN A 160 -1.83 -27.21 -19.65
CA GLN A 160 -2.21 -28.46 -20.27
C GLN A 160 -1.56 -29.64 -19.54
N PHE A 161 -2.09 -30.87 -19.80
CA PHE A 161 -1.43 -32.09 -19.38
C PHE A 161 -0.08 -32.24 -20.10
N GLY A 162 0.79 -33.08 -19.55
CA GLY A 162 2.13 -33.32 -20.07
C GLY A 162 3.22 -32.82 -19.13
N ASN A 163 4.44 -33.31 -19.35
CA ASN A 163 5.63 -32.96 -18.57
C ASN A 163 6.82 -32.53 -19.46
N ASN A 164 6.54 -32.14 -20.68
CA ASN A 164 7.57 -31.58 -21.58
C ASN A 164 7.84 -30.12 -21.20
N ASP A 165 8.99 -29.85 -20.64
CA ASP A 165 9.40 -28.53 -20.17
C ASP A 165 9.59 -27.51 -21.30
N SER A 166 9.75 -27.95 -22.54
CA SER A 166 9.80 -27.07 -23.72
C SER A 166 8.40 -26.64 -24.20
N ASP A 167 7.34 -27.34 -23.80
CA ASP A 167 5.97 -26.97 -24.16
C ASP A 167 5.52 -25.76 -23.35
N ARG A 168 5.29 -24.65 -24.05
CA ARG A 168 4.92 -23.39 -23.42
C ARG A 168 3.51 -23.42 -22.80
N SER A 169 2.66 -24.35 -23.19
CA SER A 169 1.33 -24.55 -22.62
C SER A 169 1.32 -25.40 -21.33
N VAL A 170 2.46 -25.93 -20.93
CA VAL A 170 2.63 -26.80 -19.74
C VAL A 170 3.33 -26.01 -18.65
N ILE A 171 2.78 -26.00 -17.45
CA ILE A 171 3.45 -25.49 -16.25
C ILE A 171 4.45 -26.55 -15.76
N SER A 172 5.63 -26.13 -15.34
CA SER A 172 6.76 -26.98 -14.97
C SER A 172 7.18 -26.74 -13.53
N SER A 173 7.96 -27.67 -12.96
CA SER A 173 8.52 -27.54 -11.62
C SER A 173 10.04 -27.46 -11.68
N ALA A 174 10.60 -26.55 -10.89
CA ALA A 174 12.05 -26.35 -10.81
C ALA A 174 12.54 -26.35 -9.37
N VAL A 175 13.83 -26.66 -9.22
CA VAL A 175 14.55 -26.57 -7.95
C VAL A 175 15.94 -25.98 -8.17
N ILE A 176 16.38 -25.15 -7.26
CA ILE A 176 17.78 -24.68 -7.13
C ILE A 176 18.36 -25.16 -5.81
N GLU A 177 19.67 -25.32 -5.74
CA GLU A 177 20.38 -25.69 -4.52
C GLU A 177 21.53 -24.74 -4.20
N SER A 178 21.81 -24.62 -2.92
CA SER A 178 22.94 -23.87 -2.35
C SER A 178 23.69 -24.75 -1.37
N SER A 179 25.03 -24.71 -1.44
CA SER A 179 25.94 -25.40 -0.50
C SER A 179 26.75 -24.42 0.37
N ASP A 180 26.47 -23.11 0.26
CA ASP A 180 27.15 -22.04 0.99
C ASP A 180 26.20 -21.22 1.88
N GLY A 181 25.11 -21.84 2.31
CA GLY A 181 24.15 -21.22 3.21
C GLY A 181 23.31 -20.12 2.54
N GLY A 182 22.96 -20.29 1.27
CA GLY A 182 22.10 -19.38 0.52
C GLY A 182 22.77 -18.12 -0.01
N VAL A 183 24.11 -18.10 -0.08
CA VAL A 183 24.88 -16.98 -0.68
C VAL A 183 24.86 -17.08 -2.20
N THR A 184 25.14 -18.28 -2.73
CA THR A 184 25.03 -18.57 -4.16
C THR A 184 24.10 -19.74 -4.42
N TRP A 185 23.52 -19.77 -5.61
CA TRP A 185 22.54 -20.77 -6.02
C TRP A 185 22.88 -21.37 -7.37
N SER A 186 22.55 -22.64 -7.55
CA SER A 186 22.66 -23.32 -8.85
C SER A 186 21.70 -22.71 -9.86
N GLN A 187 21.91 -23.01 -11.15
CA GLN A 187 20.89 -22.79 -12.16
C GLN A 187 19.64 -23.67 -11.88
N PRO A 188 18.42 -23.23 -12.23
CA PRO A 188 17.22 -24.01 -12.05
C PRO A 188 17.31 -25.38 -12.75
N ARG A 189 17.14 -26.44 -11.97
CA ARG A 189 17.00 -27.82 -12.45
C ARG A 189 15.52 -28.17 -12.56
N LEU A 190 15.07 -28.54 -13.74
CA LEU A 190 13.67 -28.93 -13.98
C LEU A 190 13.43 -30.35 -13.46
N ILE A 191 12.39 -30.53 -12.70
CA ILE A 191 11.97 -31.80 -12.08
C ILE A 191 10.53 -32.17 -12.44
N THR A 192 10.00 -31.62 -13.53
CA THR A 192 8.62 -31.81 -13.95
C THR A 192 8.28 -33.29 -14.20
N ASN A 193 9.23 -34.06 -14.71
CA ASN A 193 9.06 -35.50 -14.91
C ASN A 193 8.87 -36.27 -13.60
N VAL A 194 9.32 -35.75 -12.47
CA VAL A 194 9.07 -36.32 -11.14
C VAL A 194 7.75 -35.83 -10.59
N THR A 195 7.50 -34.53 -10.61
CA THR A 195 6.33 -33.91 -9.99
C THR A 195 5.04 -34.13 -10.78
N LYS A 196 5.16 -34.32 -12.11
CA LYS A 196 4.09 -34.68 -13.06
C LYS A 196 4.55 -35.89 -13.89
N PRO A 197 4.68 -37.08 -13.28
CA PRO A 197 5.13 -38.27 -14.02
C PRO A 197 4.16 -38.55 -15.14
N GLY A 198 4.68 -38.89 -16.26
CA GLY A 198 4.20 -39.24 -17.58
C GLY A 198 2.77 -38.91 -17.89
N THR A 199 2.49 -38.14 -18.88
CA THR A 199 1.12 -37.97 -19.29
C THR A 199 1.01 -37.64 -20.75
N SER A 200 -0.02 -38.19 -21.37
CA SER A 200 -0.40 -37.74 -22.69
C SER A 200 -1.13 -36.37 -22.63
N LYS A 201 -0.66 -35.41 -23.38
CA LYS A 201 -1.36 -34.14 -23.57
C LYS A 201 -2.74 -34.31 -24.21
N THR A 202 -2.87 -35.29 -25.07
CA THR A 202 -4.08 -35.58 -25.89
C THR A 202 -4.97 -36.66 -25.34
N SER A 203 -4.45 -37.52 -24.48
CA SER A 203 -5.19 -38.66 -23.92
C SER A 203 -4.85 -38.88 -22.44
N PRO A 204 -5.15 -37.89 -21.56
CA PRO A 204 -4.87 -38.02 -20.14
C PRO A 204 -5.71 -39.10 -19.47
N VAL A 205 -5.08 -39.87 -18.58
CA VAL A 205 -5.72 -40.94 -17.80
C VAL A 205 -5.85 -40.52 -16.33
N ALA A 206 -6.64 -41.27 -15.55
CA ALA A 206 -6.78 -41.06 -14.11
C ALA A 206 -5.42 -41.09 -13.39
N GLY A 207 -5.15 -40.12 -12.55
CA GLY A 207 -3.89 -39.92 -11.86
C GLY A 207 -2.94 -38.94 -12.57
N ASP A 208 -3.17 -38.62 -13.85
CA ASP A 208 -2.39 -37.65 -14.58
C ASP A 208 -2.58 -36.25 -14.00
N ILE A 209 -1.51 -35.45 -13.97
CA ILE A 209 -1.47 -34.11 -13.40
C ILE A 209 -1.46 -33.06 -14.52
N ARG A 210 -2.54 -32.25 -14.59
CA ARG A 210 -2.65 -31.18 -15.55
C ARG A 210 -1.74 -30.00 -15.18
N SER A 211 -1.81 -29.58 -13.93
CA SER A 211 -1.09 -28.46 -13.37
C SER A 211 -0.64 -28.78 -11.96
N ASN A 212 0.47 -28.19 -11.53
CA ASN A 212 0.94 -28.33 -10.14
C ASN A 212 1.81 -27.12 -9.73
N PHE A 213 2.03 -27.03 -8.43
CA PHE A 213 2.98 -26.10 -7.84
C PHE A 213 3.55 -26.65 -6.53
N ALA A 214 4.77 -26.24 -6.19
CA ALA A 214 5.33 -26.46 -4.86
C ALA A 214 4.54 -25.62 -3.85
N SER A 215 4.12 -26.22 -2.75
CA SER A 215 3.44 -25.48 -1.69
C SER A 215 4.41 -24.59 -0.96
N SER A 216 4.30 -23.27 -1.17
CA SER A 216 5.25 -22.25 -0.74
C SER A 216 5.49 -22.21 0.77
N GLY A 217 6.70 -21.90 1.20
CA GLY A 217 7.11 -21.81 2.60
C GLY A 217 8.30 -22.72 2.92
N GLU A 218 8.07 -23.82 3.62
CA GLU A 218 9.13 -24.76 4.00
C GLU A 218 8.68 -26.21 3.92
N GLY A 219 9.50 -27.08 3.34
CA GLY A 219 9.45 -28.52 3.50
C GLY A 219 10.30 -28.97 4.70
N ILE A 220 10.44 -30.27 4.92
CA ILE A 220 11.09 -30.81 6.12
C ILE A 220 12.15 -31.87 5.79
N GLN A 221 13.10 -32.04 6.73
CA GLN A 221 13.95 -33.23 6.85
C GLN A 221 13.49 -34.05 8.05
N LEU A 222 13.17 -35.33 7.85
CA LEU A 222 12.76 -36.23 8.93
C LEU A 222 13.94 -36.57 9.84
N LYS A 223 13.66 -36.58 11.16
CA LYS A 223 14.67 -36.82 12.20
C LYS A 223 14.49 -38.11 12.97
N TYR A 224 13.31 -38.77 12.86
CA TYR A 224 12.96 -39.92 13.65
C TYR A 224 12.76 -41.19 12.79
N GLY A 225 12.89 -42.32 13.42
CA GLY A 225 12.51 -43.62 12.84
C GLY A 225 13.31 -44.06 11.62
N GLN A 226 12.72 -44.94 10.85
CA GLN A 226 13.37 -45.59 9.67
C GLN A 226 13.55 -44.62 8.48
N TYR A 227 12.81 -43.55 8.42
CA TYR A 227 12.90 -42.57 7.34
C TYR A 227 13.75 -41.32 7.70
N LYS A 228 14.53 -41.43 8.77
CA LYS A 228 15.43 -40.33 9.20
C LYS A 228 16.33 -39.91 8.03
N GLY A 229 16.51 -38.59 7.84
CA GLY A 229 17.27 -38.01 6.74
C GLY A 229 16.41 -37.69 5.50
N ARG A 230 15.25 -38.35 5.32
CA ARG A 230 14.36 -38.07 4.18
C ARG A 230 13.96 -36.60 4.13
N LEU A 231 14.10 -36.02 2.94
CA LEU A 231 13.61 -34.69 2.62
C LEU A 231 12.21 -34.78 2.03
N ILE A 232 11.29 -33.91 2.45
CA ILE A 232 9.90 -33.88 1.94
C ILE A 232 9.53 -32.46 1.55
N GLN A 233 9.16 -32.28 0.27
CA GLN A 233 8.51 -31.09 -0.27
C GLN A 233 7.05 -31.39 -0.62
N GLN A 234 6.14 -30.52 -0.20
CA GLN A 234 4.72 -30.67 -0.52
C GLN A 234 4.35 -29.98 -1.83
N TYR A 235 3.44 -30.60 -2.54
CA TYR A 235 2.87 -30.11 -3.79
C TYR A 235 1.35 -30.16 -3.75
N ALA A 236 0.71 -29.27 -4.53
CA ALA A 236 -0.68 -29.39 -4.92
C ALA A 236 -0.77 -29.55 -6.43
N GLY A 237 -1.67 -30.38 -6.91
CA GLY A 237 -1.86 -30.64 -8.33
C GLY A 237 -3.33 -30.74 -8.72
N ASP A 238 -3.64 -30.33 -9.94
CA ASP A 238 -4.94 -30.53 -10.58
C ASP A 238 -4.91 -31.88 -11.31
N ILE A 239 -5.52 -32.87 -10.70
CA ILE A 239 -5.32 -34.30 -10.98
C ILE A 239 -6.57 -34.91 -11.62
N ARG A 240 -6.39 -35.61 -12.75
CA ARG A 240 -7.44 -36.30 -13.47
C ARG A 240 -8.03 -37.44 -12.62
N GLN A 241 -9.37 -37.49 -12.54
CA GLN A 241 -10.10 -38.51 -11.82
C GLN A 241 -10.62 -39.56 -12.78
N THR A 242 -11.08 -40.72 -12.25
CA THR A 242 -11.65 -41.83 -13.02
C THR A 242 -12.95 -41.46 -13.74
N ASP A 243 -13.70 -40.50 -13.23
CA ASP A 243 -14.92 -39.96 -13.85
C ASP A 243 -14.63 -38.88 -14.94
N GLY A 244 -13.37 -38.68 -15.24
CA GLY A 244 -12.96 -37.70 -16.25
C GLY A 244 -12.95 -36.23 -15.76
N THR A 245 -13.27 -35.92 -14.51
CA THR A 245 -13.11 -34.60 -13.90
C THR A 245 -11.68 -34.40 -13.42
N ASN A 246 -11.35 -33.18 -13.03
CA ASN A 246 -10.09 -32.87 -12.36
C ASN A 246 -10.36 -32.40 -10.94
N LYS A 247 -9.49 -32.80 -10.01
CA LYS A 247 -9.55 -32.33 -8.62
C LYS A 247 -8.20 -31.83 -8.14
N ILE A 248 -8.22 -30.79 -7.33
CA ILE A 248 -7.00 -30.33 -6.66
C ILE A 248 -6.72 -31.26 -5.47
N GLN A 249 -5.55 -31.92 -5.48
CA GLN A 249 -5.10 -32.87 -4.48
C GLN A 249 -3.66 -32.57 -4.06
N ALA A 250 -3.34 -32.85 -2.80
CA ALA A 250 -1.96 -32.75 -2.28
C ALA A 250 -1.17 -34.02 -2.64
N TYR A 251 0.16 -33.91 -2.63
CA TYR A 251 1.10 -35.03 -2.64
C TYR A 251 2.48 -34.57 -2.17
N SER A 252 3.26 -35.53 -1.65
CA SER A 252 4.67 -35.28 -1.32
C SER A 252 5.58 -35.54 -2.52
N VAL A 253 6.66 -34.80 -2.58
CA VAL A 253 7.85 -35.12 -3.37
C VAL A 253 9.01 -35.27 -2.38
N TYR A 254 9.63 -36.45 -2.32
CA TYR A 254 10.61 -36.76 -1.30
C TYR A 254 11.92 -37.29 -1.88
N SER A 255 13.00 -37.17 -1.11
CA SER A 255 14.34 -37.67 -1.45
C SER A 255 14.94 -38.41 -0.25
N ASP A 256 15.56 -39.56 -0.52
CA ASP A 256 16.30 -40.37 0.44
C ASP A 256 17.83 -40.29 0.24
N ASP A 257 18.29 -39.45 -0.69
CA ASP A 257 19.69 -39.33 -1.13
C ASP A 257 20.18 -37.87 -1.19
N HIS A 258 19.74 -37.06 -0.21
CA HIS A 258 20.13 -35.64 -0.08
C HIS A 258 19.83 -34.80 -1.33
N GLY A 259 18.69 -35.04 -1.98
CA GLY A 259 18.20 -34.30 -3.14
C GLY A 259 18.83 -34.64 -4.48
N ALA A 260 19.65 -35.71 -4.54
CA ALA A 260 20.20 -36.20 -5.80
C ALA A 260 19.08 -36.75 -6.70
N THR A 261 18.16 -37.55 -6.12
CA THR A 261 16.93 -38.01 -6.78
C THR A 261 15.70 -37.65 -5.97
N TRP A 262 14.59 -37.47 -6.67
CA TRP A 262 13.30 -37.16 -6.06
C TRP A 262 12.23 -38.17 -6.52
N HIS A 263 11.30 -38.48 -5.63
CA HIS A 263 10.20 -39.41 -5.85
C HIS A 263 8.86 -38.74 -5.51
N LYS A 264 7.82 -39.03 -6.33
CA LYS A 264 6.45 -38.55 -6.07
C LYS A 264 5.71 -39.59 -5.22
N GLY A 265 5.12 -39.13 -4.13
CA GLY A 265 4.18 -39.92 -3.32
C GLY A 265 2.79 -40.04 -3.94
N ALA A 266 1.90 -40.74 -3.25
CA ALA A 266 0.50 -40.87 -3.64
C ALA A 266 -0.27 -39.52 -3.54
N ASN A 267 -1.32 -39.40 -4.37
CA ASN A 267 -2.23 -38.27 -4.29
C ASN A 267 -3.12 -38.34 -3.04
N VAL A 268 -3.40 -37.22 -2.40
CA VAL A 268 -4.09 -37.15 -1.10
C VAL A 268 -5.35 -36.29 -1.20
N GLY A 269 -6.48 -36.87 -0.82
CA GLY A 269 -7.72 -36.16 -0.56
C GLY A 269 -8.39 -35.55 -1.78
N ASP A 270 -9.35 -34.68 -1.52
CA ASP A 270 -10.06 -33.85 -2.48
C ASP A 270 -10.03 -32.39 -1.97
N ARG A 271 -9.86 -31.43 -2.88
CA ARG A 271 -9.74 -29.99 -2.56
C ARG A 271 -8.64 -29.67 -1.55
N MET A 272 -7.54 -30.46 -1.61
CA MET A 272 -6.30 -30.25 -0.85
C MET A 272 -5.40 -29.35 -1.67
N ASP A 273 -5.28 -28.12 -1.24
CA ASP A 273 -4.54 -27.06 -1.92
C ASP A 273 -3.17 -26.85 -1.24
N GLU A 274 -2.73 -25.61 -1.01
CA GLU A 274 -1.46 -25.32 -0.33
C GLU A 274 -1.38 -26.02 1.01
N ASN A 275 -0.34 -26.85 1.15
CA ASN A 275 -0.24 -27.78 2.27
C ASN A 275 1.21 -27.86 2.80
N LYS A 276 1.34 -28.23 4.05
CA LYS A 276 2.62 -28.40 4.74
C LYS A 276 2.63 -29.72 5.47
N THR A 277 3.82 -30.20 5.74
CA THR A 277 4.02 -31.38 6.60
C THR A 277 4.85 -31.03 7.82
N VAL A 278 4.60 -31.80 8.88
CA VAL A 278 5.43 -31.80 10.07
C VAL A 278 5.61 -33.23 10.57
N GLU A 279 6.82 -33.57 11.01
CA GLU A 279 7.08 -34.85 11.65
C GLU A 279 6.56 -34.82 13.09
N LEU A 280 5.76 -35.80 13.45
CA LEU A 280 5.21 -35.98 14.80
C LEU A 280 6.23 -36.65 15.72
N SER A 281 5.97 -36.59 17.02
CA SER A 281 6.87 -37.11 18.07
C SER A 281 7.18 -38.60 17.93
N ASP A 282 6.29 -39.38 17.30
CA ASP A 282 6.44 -40.80 17.09
C ASP A 282 7.04 -41.17 15.72
N GLY A 283 7.37 -40.21 14.86
CA GLY A 283 7.93 -40.37 13.54
C GLY A 283 6.90 -40.46 12.40
N ARG A 284 5.60 -40.42 12.70
CA ARG A 284 4.57 -40.22 11.67
C ARG A 284 4.70 -38.79 11.09
N VAL A 285 4.09 -38.57 9.93
CA VAL A 285 4.08 -37.25 9.28
C VAL A 285 2.64 -36.75 9.19
N LEU A 286 2.37 -35.58 9.79
CA LEU A 286 1.10 -34.88 9.67
C LEU A 286 1.15 -33.95 8.46
N LEU A 287 0.19 -34.07 7.55
CA LEU A 287 -0.09 -33.13 6.47
C LEU A 287 -1.21 -32.19 6.91
N ASN A 288 -1.00 -30.90 6.76
CA ASN A 288 -1.97 -29.83 7.05
C ASN A 288 -2.19 -29.00 5.78
N SER A 289 -3.42 -28.93 5.28
CA SER A 289 -3.76 -28.36 3.98
C SER A 289 -4.83 -27.27 4.09
N ARG A 290 -4.69 -26.25 3.25
CA ARG A 290 -5.76 -25.31 2.87
C ARG A 290 -6.90 -26.12 2.23
N ASP A 291 -8.14 -25.81 2.61
CA ASP A 291 -9.33 -26.35 1.94
C ASP A 291 -9.75 -25.45 0.78
N ASN A 292 -9.57 -25.92 -0.45
CA ASN A 292 -9.98 -25.17 -1.65
C ASN A 292 -11.52 -25.01 -1.78
N ALA A 293 -12.31 -25.72 -0.96
CA ALA A 293 -13.75 -25.50 -0.83
C ALA A 293 -14.14 -24.32 0.07
N ASN A 294 -13.16 -23.72 0.77
CA ASN A 294 -13.37 -22.62 1.71
C ASN A 294 -14.44 -22.93 2.77
N GLN A 295 -14.35 -24.10 3.41
CA GLN A 295 -15.28 -24.50 4.49
C GLN A 295 -14.92 -23.90 5.85
N GLY A 296 -13.94 -23.01 5.91
CA GLY A 296 -13.55 -22.23 7.08
C GLY A 296 -12.60 -22.94 8.04
N TYR A 297 -12.02 -24.09 7.66
CA TYR A 297 -11.09 -24.86 8.49
C TYR A 297 -10.00 -25.55 7.66
N ARG A 298 -8.90 -25.95 8.34
CA ARG A 298 -7.83 -26.74 7.73
C ARG A 298 -8.27 -28.21 7.54
N LYS A 299 -7.63 -28.87 6.57
CA LYS A 299 -7.71 -30.31 6.37
C LYS A 299 -6.41 -30.98 6.79
N VAL A 300 -6.51 -32.13 7.42
CA VAL A 300 -5.33 -32.87 7.92
C VAL A 300 -5.37 -34.34 7.51
N ALA A 301 -4.21 -34.95 7.36
CA ALA A 301 -4.03 -36.38 7.10
C ALA A 301 -2.70 -36.86 7.71
N ILE A 302 -2.60 -38.12 8.11
CA ILE A 302 -1.41 -38.72 8.72
C ILE A 302 -0.79 -39.74 7.77
N SER A 303 0.53 -39.68 7.65
CA SER A 303 1.37 -40.69 6.99
C SER A 303 2.12 -41.53 8.02
N THR A 304 2.26 -42.80 7.76
CA THR A 304 3.06 -43.76 8.55
C THR A 304 4.27 -44.31 7.79
N ASP A 305 4.48 -43.83 6.57
CA ASP A 305 5.51 -44.29 5.64
C ASP A 305 6.44 -43.15 5.18
N GLY A 306 6.65 -42.15 6.09
CA GLY A 306 7.53 -41.05 5.80
C GLY A 306 7.03 -40.10 4.71
N GLY A 307 5.71 -39.91 4.59
CA GLY A 307 5.11 -39.00 3.63
C GLY A 307 4.87 -39.58 2.22
N ALA A 308 5.15 -40.85 1.97
CA ALA A 308 4.91 -41.47 0.66
C ALA A 308 3.41 -41.66 0.39
N THR A 309 2.64 -42.03 1.43
CA THR A 309 1.16 -42.12 1.38
C THR A 309 0.57 -41.51 2.64
N TYR A 310 -0.73 -41.15 2.57
CA TYR A 310 -1.47 -40.60 3.71
C TYR A 310 -2.80 -41.35 3.89
N GLY A 311 -3.22 -41.43 5.14
CA GLY A 311 -4.51 -41.97 5.53
C GLY A 311 -5.69 -41.04 5.20
N PRO A 312 -6.87 -41.34 5.77
CA PRO A 312 -8.06 -40.51 5.55
C PRO A 312 -7.86 -39.04 5.90
N VAL A 313 -8.42 -38.17 5.06
CA VAL A 313 -8.45 -36.72 5.29
C VAL A 313 -9.59 -36.36 6.23
N THR A 314 -9.31 -35.59 7.26
CA THR A 314 -10.30 -35.03 8.18
C THR A 314 -10.17 -33.50 8.23
N GLN A 315 -11.22 -32.82 8.72
CA GLN A 315 -11.20 -31.38 8.98
C GLN A 315 -10.77 -31.11 10.42
N ASP A 316 -9.80 -30.23 10.61
CA ASP A 316 -9.40 -29.76 11.94
C ASP A 316 -10.19 -28.50 12.30
N THR A 317 -11.20 -28.64 13.16
CA THR A 317 -12.11 -27.56 13.54
C THR A 317 -11.52 -26.60 14.57
N GLU A 318 -10.34 -26.86 15.12
CA GLU A 318 -9.60 -25.92 15.97
C GLU A 318 -8.68 -24.97 15.16
N LEU A 319 -8.50 -25.26 13.86
CA LEU A 319 -7.71 -24.44 12.95
C LEU A 319 -8.60 -23.70 11.95
N PRO A 320 -9.21 -22.56 12.31
CA PRO A 320 -9.98 -21.74 11.39
C PRO A 320 -9.07 -21.22 10.25
N ASP A 321 -9.60 -21.24 9.02
CA ASP A 321 -8.84 -20.86 7.82
C ASP A 321 -9.76 -20.30 6.72
N PRO A 322 -9.45 -19.13 6.12
CA PRO A 322 -10.25 -18.51 5.07
C PRO A 322 -9.81 -18.97 3.66
N ALA A 323 -9.46 -20.21 3.48
CA ALA A 323 -8.77 -20.74 2.30
C ALA A 323 -7.46 -19.98 2.02
N ASN A 324 -6.54 -20.03 2.98
CA ASN A 324 -5.27 -19.31 2.97
C ASN A 324 -4.08 -20.27 3.15
N ASN A 325 -2.88 -19.87 2.66
CA ASN A 325 -1.66 -20.62 2.98
C ASN A 325 -1.31 -20.41 4.46
N GLY A 326 -1.00 -21.48 5.17
CA GLY A 326 -0.51 -21.49 6.55
C GLY A 326 0.72 -22.41 6.65
N ALA A 327 1.39 -22.36 7.77
CA ALA A 327 2.60 -23.16 8.01
C ALA A 327 2.55 -23.85 9.37
N ILE A 328 3.14 -25.05 9.44
CA ILE A 328 3.24 -25.84 10.66
C ILE A 328 4.70 -26.28 10.84
N ALA A 329 5.18 -26.21 12.07
CA ALA A 329 6.55 -26.62 12.40
C ALA A 329 6.62 -27.23 13.80
N ARG A 330 7.66 -28.04 14.05
CA ARG A 330 7.99 -28.48 15.40
C ARG A 330 8.62 -27.33 16.18
N MET A 331 8.16 -27.11 17.40
CA MET A 331 8.74 -26.05 18.27
C MET A 331 10.15 -26.42 18.74
N PHE A 332 10.40 -27.71 18.98
CA PHE A 332 11.67 -28.25 19.47
C PHE A 332 12.13 -29.40 18.58
N PRO A 333 12.67 -29.13 17.37
CA PRO A 333 13.03 -30.17 16.40
C PRO A 333 14.18 -31.06 16.85
N ASP A 334 14.96 -30.65 17.87
CA ASP A 334 16.07 -31.42 18.44
C ASP A 334 15.66 -32.24 19.66
N ALA A 335 14.35 -32.18 20.07
CA ALA A 335 13.81 -32.96 21.16
C ALA A 335 13.89 -34.47 20.87
N ALA A 336 14.10 -35.27 21.91
CA ALA A 336 14.12 -36.73 21.76
C ALA A 336 12.77 -37.26 21.30
N GLN A 337 12.78 -38.26 20.43
CA GLN A 337 11.58 -38.94 19.93
C GLN A 337 10.65 -39.35 21.09
N GLY A 338 9.36 -39.06 20.98
CA GLY A 338 8.33 -39.38 21.99
C GLY A 338 8.31 -38.51 23.26
N SER A 339 9.27 -37.56 23.41
CA SER A 339 9.29 -36.63 24.54
C SER A 339 8.16 -35.61 24.49
N ALA A 340 7.87 -34.97 25.62
CA ALA A 340 6.87 -33.90 25.73
C ALA A 340 7.17 -32.72 24.79
N ASP A 341 8.42 -32.34 24.65
CA ASP A 341 8.85 -31.25 23.75
C ASP A 341 8.74 -31.66 22.27
N ALA A 342 8.96 -32.94 21.95
CA ALA A 342 8.76 -33.45 20.60
C ALA A 342 7.32 -33.37 20.12
N ARG A 343 6.33 -33.38 21.04
CA ARG A 343 4.90 -33.27 20.74
C ARG A 343 4.43 -31.85 20.48
N LYS A 344 5.27 -30.84 20.79
CA LYS A 344 4.88 -29.43 20.64
C LYS A 344 5.03 -28.96 19.20
N LEU A 345 3.92 -28.50 18.64
CA LEU A 345 3.83 -27.92 17.29
C LEU A 345 3.40 -26.47 17.36
N ILE A 346 3.90 -25.69 16.42
CA ILE A 346 3.43 -24.32 16.15
C ILE A 346 2.79 -24.26 14.75
N PHE A 347 1.62 -23.64 14.65
CA PHE A 347 0.91 -23.41 13.40
C PHE A 347 0.63 -21.91 13.24
N THR A 348 0.83 -21.37 12.03
CA THR A 348 0.53 -19.96 11.73
C THR A 348 -0.34 -19.83 10.49
N ASN A 349 -1.35 -18.98 10.55
CA ASN A 349 -2.20 -18.60 9.42
C ASN A 349 -3.00 -17.32 9.74
N ALA A 350 -3.80 -16.86 8.77
CA ALA A 350 -4.88 -15.92 9.00
C ALA A 350 -5.97 -16.59 9.87
N ASN A 351 -6.11 -16.17 11.13
CA ASN A 351 -6.97 -16.79 12.13
C ASN A 351 -8.44 -16.33 11.98
N SER A 352 -9.05 -16.64 10.86
CA SER A 352 -10.42 -16.28 10.50
C SER A 352 -11.01 -17.39 9.62
N LYS A 353 -12.34 -17.55 9.60
CA LYS A 353 -13.01 -18.49 8.71
C LYS A 353 -13.35 -17.89 7.34
N THR A 354 -13.35 -16.56 7.23
CA THR A 354 -13.94 -15.84 6.10
C THR A 354 -13.04 -14.81 5.48
N GLY A 355 -12.11 -14.22 6.25
CA GLY A 355 -11.24 -13.14 5.80
C GLY A 355 -9.75 -13.45 5.99
N ARG A 356 -8.89 -12.89 5.15
CA ARG A 356 -7.43 -12.94 5.32
C ARG A 356 -7.01 -11.87 6.32
N GLU A 357 -7.11 -12.23 7.60
CA GLU A 357 -6.91 -11.30 8.71
C GLU A 357 -6.42 -12.01 9.97
N ASN A 358 -5.85 -11.22 10.89
CA ASN A 358 -5.47 -11.65 12.23
C ASN A 358 -4.45 -12.79 12.23
N VAL A 359 -3.30 -12.60 11.53
CA VAL A 359 -2.23 -13.60 11.57
C VAL A 359 -1.89 -13.97 13.00
N SER A 360 -1.96 -15.26 13.32
CA SER A 360 -1.82 -15.79 14.67
C SER A 360 -0.91 -17.00 14.69
N ALA A 361 -0.26 -17.22 15.84
CA ALA A 361 0.42 -18.47 16.15
C ALA A 361 -0.49 -19.32 17.06
N ARG A 362 -0.63 -20.59 16.73
CA ARG A 362 -1.29 -21.61 17.56
C ARG A 362 -0.29 -22.65 18.03
N VAL A 363 -0.46 -23.15 19.24
CA VAL A 363 0.40 -24.17 19.83
C VAL A 363 -0.41 -25.41 20.15
N SER A 364 0.11 -26.56 19.73
CA SER A 364 -0.31 -27.89 20.17
C SER A 364 0.75 -28.49 21.08
N CYS A 365 0.34 -29.29 22.05
CA CYS A 365 1.21 -30.02 22.95
C CYS A 365 1.04 -31.56 22.82
N ASP A 366 0.26 -32.00 21.83
CA ASP A 366 -0.18 -33.41 21.66
C ASP A 366 -0.13 -33.84 20.19
N ASP A 367 0.93 -33.47 19.47
CA ASP A 367 1.15 -33.82 18.05
C ASP A 367 0.03 -33.32 17.12
N GLY A 368 -0.59 -32.16 17.43
CA GLY A 368 -1.62 -31.55 16.61
C GLY A 368 -3.03 -32.10 16.83
N ALA A 369 -3.25 -32.89 17.89
CA ALA A 369 -4.58 -33.41 18.23
C ALA A 369 -5.50 -32.30 18.79
N THR A 370 -4.93 -31.35 19.56
CA THR A 370 -5.59 -30.14 20.07
C THR A 370 -4.69 -28.90 19.93
N TRP A 371 -5.30 -27.70 19.91
CA TRP A 371 -4.58 -26.42 19.73
C TRP A 371 -4.92 -25.39 20.82
N PRO A 372 -4.62 -25.67 22.11
CA PRO A 372 -5.03 -24.85 23.24
C PRO A 372 -4.33 -23.46 23.28
N GLY A 373 -3.10 -23.36 22.76
CA GLY A 373 -2.38 -22.09 22.69
C GLY A 373 -2.79 -21.28 21.47
N VAL A 374 -3.17 -20.01 21.64
CA VAL A 374 -3.39 -19.10 20.51
C VAL A 374 -2.96 -17.69 20.88
N ARG A 375 -2.16 -17.07 19.99
CA ARG A 375 -1.78 -15.68 20.13
C ARG A 375 -1.74 -14.98 18.78
N THR A 376 -2.43 -13.82 18.69
CA THR A 376 -2.41 -12.98 17.50
C THR A 376 -1.08 -12.25 17.42
N ILE A 377 -0.40 -12.39 16.28
CA ILE A 377 0.84 -11.68 15.93
C ILE A 377 0.48 -10.26 15.51
N ARG A 378 -0.47 -10.13 14.58
CA ARG A 378 -0.99 -8.84 14.12
C ARG A 378 -2.49 -8.93 13.83
N ALA A 379 -3.25 -7.97 14.33
CA ALA A 379 -4.67 -7.81 14.00
C ALA A 379 -4.85 -7.11 12.65
N GLY A 380 -5.98 -7.35 12.01
CA GLY A 380 -6.32 -6.81 10.70
C GLY A 380 -5.77 -7.64 9.56
N PHE A 381 -5.67 -7.02 8.37
CA PHE A 381 -5.28 -7.72 7.15
C PHE A 381 -3.95 -8.47 7.30
N SER A 382 -3.96 -9.74 6.94
CA SER A 382 -2.79 -10.59 6.81
C SER A 382 -3.15 -11.80 5.94
N ALA A 383 -2.34 -12.08 4.92
CA ALA A 383 -2.61 -13.20 4.01
C ALA A 383 -1.68 -14.39 4.30
N TYR A 384 -0.90 -14.85 3.34
CA TYR A 384 -0.05 -16.02 3.48
C TYR A 384 0.99 -15.84 4.58
N SER A 385 1.26 -16.90 5.35
CA SER A 385 2.28 -16.91 6.39
C SER A 385 3.13 -18.18 6.34
N THR A 386 4.38 -18.05 6.76
CA THR A 386 5.30 -19.16 6.98
C THR A 386 6.00 -18.99 8.31
N VAL A 387 6.29 -20.10 9.00
CA VAL A 387 6.96 -20.11 10.30
C VAL A 387 8.19 -21.00 10.24
N ALA A 388 9.30 -20.50 10.77
CA ALA A 388 10.51 -21.28 11.00
C ALA A 388 10.93 -21.19 12.48
N ARG A 389 11.41 -22.30 13.01
CA ARG A 389 12.11 -22.30 14.29
C ARG A 389 13.51 -21.73 14.07
N LEU A 390 13.90 -20.67 14.79
CA LEU A 390 15.21 -20.01 14.64
C LEU A 390 16.28 -20.66 15.50
N GLU A 391 16.12 -20.63 16.78
CA GLU A 391 16.98 -21.31 17.76
C GLU A 391 16.10 -21.84 18.89
N ALA A 392 16.66 -22.49 19.90
CA ALA A 392 15.88 -23.05 21.00
C ALA A 392 14.90 -22.02 21.60
N GLY A 393 13.59 -22.30 21.49
CA GLY A 393 12.53 -21.47 22.01
C GLY A 393 12.32 -20.12 21.30
N LYS A 394 12.90 -19.90 20.10
CA LYS A 394 12.66 -18.70 19.28
C LYS A 394 12.09 -19.04 17.92
N PHE A 395 11.20 -18.20 17.42
CA PHE A 395 10.46 -18.40 16.20
C PHE A 395 10.52 -17.16 15.32
N GLY A 396 10.54 -17.37 14.00
CA GLY A 396 10.35 -16.34 12.99
C GLY A 396 9.08 -16.62 12.18
N VAL A 397 8.27 -15.62 11.95
CA VAL A 397 7.08 -15.69 11.09
C VAL A 397 7.19 -14.62 10.03
N LEU A 398 7.22 -15.02 8.77
CA LEU A 398 7.14 -14.11 7.62
C LEU A 398 5.74 -14.20 7.03
N TYR A 399 5.10 -13.05 6.75
CA TYR A 399 3.73 -13.05 6.25
C TYR A 399 3.45 -11.87 5.33
N GLU A 400 2.37 -11.95 4.56
CA GLU A 400 1.89 -10.87 3.70
C GLU A 400 1.06 -9.88 4.52
N GLY A 401 1.57 -8.67 4.74
CA GLY A 401 0.86 -7.55 5.36
C GLY A 401 0.07 -6.71 4.34
N ASN A 402 0.37 -6.88 3.06
CA ASN A 402 -0.39 -6.41 1.90
C ASN A 402 0.04 -7.22 0.66
N TYR A 403 -0.42 -6.85 -0.53
CA TYR A 403 -0.02 -7.50 -1.79
C TYR A 403 0.96 -6.67 -2.63
N THR A 404 1.69 -5.76 -2.01
CA THR A 404 2.60 -4.84 -2.71
C THR A 404 4.04 -4.96 -2.21
N ASP A 405 4.29 -4.61 -0.95
CA ASP A 405 5.64 -4.44 -0.40
C ASP A 405 5.72 -4.65 1.12
N ASN A 406 4.62 -4.99 1.75
CA ASN A 406 4.60 -5.22 3.18
C ASN A 406 4.73 -6.72 3.48
N MET A 407 6.00 -7.16 3.68
CA MET A 407 6.39 -8.52 4.06
C MET A 407 6.96 -8.49 5.50
N PRO A 408 6.09 -8.42 6.54
CA PRO A 408 6.54 -8.35 7.90
C PRO A 408 7.20 -9.66 8.33
N PHE A 409 8.35 -9.54 8.98
CA PHE A 409 9.02 -10.59 9.72
C PHE A 409 8.83 -10.35 11.21
N ALA A 410 8.02 -11.17 11.85
CA ALA A 410 7.83 -11.19 13.30
C ALA A 410 8.76 -12.22 13.93
N LYS A 411 9.47 -11.83 14.97
CA LYS A 411 10.36 -12.69 15.77
C LYS A 411 9.92 -12.66 17.22
N PHE A 412 9.75 -13.83 17.83
CA PHE A 412 9.32 -13.96 19.21
C PHE A 412 9.89 -15.24 19.85
N ASP A 413 9.83 -15.29 21.18
CA ASP A 413 10.22 -16.47 21.93
C ASP A 413 9.00 -17.27 22.45
N ASP A 414 9.27 -18.47 22.98
CA ASP A 414 8.27 -19.37 23.56
C ASP A 414 7.49 -18.69 24.71
N ALA A 415 8.18 -17.90 25.54
CA ALA A 415 7.57 -17.17 26.65
C ALA A 415 6.56 -16.13 26.14
N TRP A 416 6.82 -15.49 25.02
CA TRP A 416 5.87 -14.56 24.40
C TRP A 416 4.57 -15.25 23.99
N LEU A 417 4.60 -16.50 23.53
CA LEU A 417 3.37 -17.24 23.17
C LEU A 417 2.42 -17.44 24.36
N ASN A 418 2.94 -17.47 25.59
CA ASN A 418 2.20 -17.45 26.86
C ASN A 418 1.06 -18.49 26.93
N TYR A 419 1.29 -19.69 26.41
CA TYR A 419 0.33 -20.79 26.39
C TYR A 419 0.47 -21.74 27.58
N ALA A 420 -0.61 -22.43 27.93
CA ALA A 420 -0.59 -23.61 28.79
C ALA A 420 -0.92 -24.84 27.94
N CYS A 421 -0.22 -25.95 28.19
CA CYS A 421 -0.56 -27.27 27.60
C CYS A 421 -1.75 -27.87 28.37
N ALA A 422 -2.90 -27.21 28.27
CA ALA A 422 -4.11 -27.58 28.98
C ALA A 422 -5.34 -27.47 28.06
N PRO A 423 -5.53 -28.41 27.09
CA PRO A 423 -6.66 -28.34 26.20
C PRO A 423 -7.99 -28.33 26.95
N LEU A 424 -8.93 -27.57 26.37
CA LEU A 424 -10.28 -27.41 26.90
C LEU A 424 -11.28 -28.18 26.07
N SER A 425 -12.33 -28.64 26.71
CA SER A 425 -13.51 -29.21 26.05
C SER A 425 -14.78 -28.60 26.63
N VAL A 426 -15.66 -28.13 25.74
CA VAL A 426 -16.96 -27.56 26.08
C VAL A 426 -18.00 -28.21 25.17
N PRO A 427 -19.05 -28.83 25.73
CA PRO A 427 -20.12 -29.41 24.92
C PRO A 427 -20.91 -28.31 24.19
N ALA A 428 -21.76 -28.74 23.24
CA ALA A 428 -22.71 -27.83 22.60
C ALA A 428 -23.65 -27.22 23.67
N VAL A 429 -23.78 -25.89 23.62
CA VAL A 429 -24.57 -25.11 24.60
C VAL A 429 -25.83 -24.60 23.94
N THR A 430 -27.01 -24.84 24.57
CA THR A 430 -28.27 -24.21 24.19
C THR A 430 -28.82 -23.45 25.40
N THR A 431 -29.11 -22.16 25.25
CA THR A 431 -29.66 -21.32 26.33
C THR A 431 -30.81 -20.46 25.82
N ALA A 432 -31.79 -20.16 26.69
CA ALA A 432 -32.87 -19.24 26.33
C ALA A 432 -32.41 -17.78 26.37
N PRO A 433 -33.09 -16.87 25.64
CA PRO A 433 -32.84 -15.42 25.75
C PRO A 433 -32.98 -14.95 27.20
N GLY A 434 -32.03 -14.17 27.69
CA GLY A 434 -31.97 -13.67 29.08
C GLY A 434 -31.66 -14.70 30.15
N ALA A 435 -31.46 -15.97 29.80
CA ALA A 435 -31.20 -17.03 30.80
C ALA A 435 -29.71 -17.20 31.09
N THR A 436 -29.44 -17.65 32.31
CA THR A 436 -28.11 -18.09 32.72
C THR A 436 -28.01 -19.62 32.64
N GLN A 437 -26.98 -20.10 31.92
CA GLN A 437 -26.69 -21.52 31.74
C GLN A 437 -25.37 -21.85 32.44
N GLN A 438 -25.34 -22.97 33.18
CA GLN A 438 -24.09 -23.54 33.71
C GLN A 438 -23.40 -24.31 32.59
N VAL A 439 -22.28 -23.84 32.13
CA VAL A 439 -21.49 -24.40 31.01
C VAL A 439 -20.33 -25.21 31.60
N PRO A 440 -20.31 -26.55 31.42
CA PRO A 440 -19.21 -27.36 31.89
C PRO A 440 -18.00 -27.13 30.98
N VAL A 441 -16.90 -26.68 31.54
CA VAL A 441 -15.59 -26.51 30.93
C VAL A 441 -14.66 -27.57 31.54
N THR A 442 -14.25 -28.54 30.74
CA THR A 442 -13.29 -29.55 31.11
C THR A 442 -11.89 -29.12 30.70
N VAL A 443 -10.97 -29.15 31.63
CA VAL A 443 -9.54 -28.83 31.50
C VAL A 443 -8.75 -30.11 31.63
N THR A 444 -7.90 -30.45 30.68
CA THR A 444 -7.00 -31.61 30.72
C THR A 444 -5.56 -31.16 30.85
N ASN A 445 -4.83 -31.59 31.86
CA ASN A 445 -3.43 -31.20 32.06
C ASN A 445 -2.50 -32.12 31.23
N GLN A 446 -1.89 -31.58 30.19
CA GLN A 446 -0.83 -32.26 29.42
C GLN A 446 0.59 -31.87 29.83
N GLU A 447 0.75 -31.05 30.87
CA GLU A 447 2.06 -30.72 31.43
C GLU A 447 2.56 -31.78 32.42
N ALA A 448 3.87 -31.78 32.66
CA ALA A 448 4.49 -32.74 33.60
C ALA A 448 4.27 -32.37 35.09
N THR A 449 3.72 -31.17 35.36
CA THR A 449 3.50 -30.65 36.72
C THR A 449 2.03 -30.39 36.95
N THR A 450 1.60 -30.42 38.23
CA THR A 450 0.24 -30.05 38.62
C THR A 450 -0.04 -28.58 38.32
N LEU A 451 -1.18 -28.31 37.69
CA LEU A 451 -1.68 -26.96 37.44
C LEU A 451 -2.52 -26.54 38.64
N SER A 452 -2.02 -25.58 39.41
CA SER A 452 -2.65 -25.10 40.64
C SER A 452 -2.98 -23.61 40.57
N GLY A 453 -3.97 -23.13 41.36
CA GLY A 453 -4.33 -21.72 41.47
C GLY A 453 -4.85 -21.10 40.17
N ALA A 454 -5.40 -21.90 39.29
CA ALA A 454 -5.89 -21.51 37.98
C ALA A 454 -7.36 -21.08 37.99
N ASN A 455 -7.79 -20.39 36.96
CA ASN A 455 -9.18 -19.97 36.73
C ASN A 455 -9.66 -20.35 35.34
N ALA A 456 -10.98 -20.59 35.24
CA ALA A 456 -11.68 -20.77 33.97
C ALA A 456 -12.74 -19.67 33.80
N THR A 457 -12.91 -19.20 32.56
CA THR A 457 -13.93 -18.23 32.18
C THR A 457 -14.38 -18.45 30.74
N ILE A 458 -15.41 -17.71 30.31
CA ILE A 458 -15.83 -17.64 28.89
C ILE A 458 -15.76 -16.19 28.47
N TYR A 459 -14.98 -15.88 27.45
CA TYR A 459 -14.98 -14.56 26.82
C TYR A 459 -16.24 -14.37 25.99
N THR A 460 -16.93 -13.26 26.25
CA THR A 460 -18.26 -12.97 25.71
C THR A 460 -18.29 -11.67 24.93
N PRO A 461 -19.10 -11.58 23.86
CA PRO A 461 -19.36 -10.33 23.16
C PRO A 461 -20.25 -9.40 24.02
N SER A 462 -20.41 -8.14 23.58
CA SER A 462 -21.28 -7.17 24.24
C SER A 462 -22.69 -7.72 24.49
N GLY A 463 -23.20 -7.51 25.68
CA GLY A 463 -24.51 -7.96 26.12
C GLY A 463 -24.56 -9.38 26.71
N TRP A 464 -23.59 -10.23 26.43
CA TRP A 464 -23.38 -11.51 27.10
C TRP A 464 -22.50 -11.32 28.33
N SER A 465 -22.63 -12.21 29.31
CA SER A 465 -21.75 -12.22 30.50
C SER A 465 -21.41 -13.65 30.91
N ALA A 466 -20.24 -13.82 31.51
CA ALA A 466 -19.83 -15.08 32.10
C ALA A 466 -19.08 -14.85 33.42
N THR A 467 -19.15 -15.84 34.32
CA THR A 467 -18.38 -15.81 35.56
C THR A 467 -16.96 -16.29 35.32
N THR A 468 -16.03 -15.88 36.18
CA THR A 468 -14.72 -16.53 36.32
C THR A 468 -14.77 -17.44 37.55
N VAL A 469 -14.36 -18.69 37.42
CA VAL A 469 -14.41 -19.68 38.50
C VAL A 469 -13.02 -20.27 38.74
N PRO A 470 -12.64 -20.52 39.99
CA PRO A 470 -11.39 -21.19 40.28
C PRO A 470 -11.46 -22.65 39.81
N VAL A 471 -10.34 -23.15 39.26
CA VAL A 471 -10.20 -24.55 38.83
C VAL A 471 -9.41 -25.29 39.94
N PRO A 472 -9.91 -26.41 40.45
CA PRO A 472 -9.14 -27.27 41.35
C PRO A 472 -7.80 -27.68 40.73
N ASP A 473 -6.86 -28.08 41.58
CA ASP A 473 -5.58 -28.61 41.13
C ASP A 473 -5.76 -29.76 40.13
N VAL A 474 -5.11 -29.65 39.00
CA VAL A 474 -5.18 -30.66 37.92
C VAL A 474 -3.83 -31.37 37.85
N ALA A 475 -3.78 -32.62 38.29
CA ALA A 475 -2.57 -33.43 38.22
C ALA A 475 -2.17 -33.75 36.77
N PRO A 476 -0.88 -34.05 36.49
CA PRO A 476 -0.43 -34.46 35.15
C PRO A 476 -1.28 -35.59 34.56
N GLY A 477 -1.70 -35.43 33.31
CA GLY A 477 -2.55 -36.41 32.58
C GLY A 477 -4.00 -36.50 33.06
N SER A 478 -4.41 -35.72 34.07
CA SER A 478 -5.77 -35.74 34.61
C SER A 478 -6.63 -34.63 34.02
N SER A 479 -7.95 -34.77 34.15
CA SER A 479 -8.93 -33.76 33.74
C SER A 479 -9.83 -33.34 34.91
N VAL A 480 -10.23 -32.08 34.95
CA VAL A 480 -11.18 -31.52 35.90
C VAL A 480 -12.22 -30.72 35.13
N THR A 481 -13.51 -30.86 35.54
CA THR A 481 -14.61 -30.08 34.98
C THR A 481 -15.10 -29.06 36.00
N VAL A 482 -15.22 -27.81 35.56
CA VAL A 482 -15.83 -26.72 36.33
C VAL A 482 -16.99 -26.10 35.56
N ASN A 483 -17.98 -25.58 36.30
CA ASN A 483 -19.15 -24.96 35.65
C ASN A 483 -19.00 -23.43 35.64
N VAL A 484 -18.96 -22.84 34.45
CA VAL A 484 -18.95 -21.39 34.26
C VAL A 484 -20.37 -20.92 33.96
N ALA A 485 -20.89 -19.99 34.75
CA ALA A 485 -22.22 -19.44 34.47
C ALA A 485 -22.13 -18.47 33.28
N LEU A 486 -22.87 -18.79 32.23
CA LEU A 486 -22.98 -18.00 30.97
C LEU A 486 -24.39 -17.42 30.84
N THR A 487 -24.52 -16.10 30.73
CA THR A 487 -25.81 -15.42 30.55
C THR A 487 -25.92 -14.82 29.17
N ALA A 488 -26.97 -15.22 28.44
CA ALA A 488 -27.33 -14.62 27.16
C ALA A 488 -28.15 -13.35 27.35
N PRO A 489 -28.01 -12.31 26.51
CA PRO A 489 -28.89 -11.15 26.56
C PRO A 489 -30.33 -11.50 26.20
N ALA A 490 -31.31 -10.72 26.72
CA ALA A 490 -32.73 -10.95 26.50
C ALA A 490 -33.17 -10.90 25.02
N ASN A 491 -32.39 -10.20 24.19
CA ASN A 491 -32.64 -10.09 22.74
C ASN A 491 -31.73 -11.03 21.91
N ALA A 492 -31.03 -11.96 22.54
CA ALA A 492 -30.18 -12.92 21.83
C ALA A 492 -31.02 -13.91 21.01
N SER A 493 -30.47 -14.28 19.84
CA SER A 493 -31.04 -15.33 18.99
C SER A 493 -29.97 -15.94 18.08
N GLY A 494 -30.17 -17.21 17.70
CA GLY A 494 -29.26 -17.92 16.80
C GLY A 494 -27.95 -18.37 17.42
N PRO A 495 -27.06 -18.97 16.63
CA PRO A 495 -25.73 -19.44 17.06
C PRO A 495 -24.75 -18.27 17.31
N ARG A 496 -23.91 -18.43 18.35
CA ARG A 496 -22.81 -17.51 18.68
C ARG A 496 -21.57 -18.30 19.03
N ASN A 497 -20.44 -17.96 18.42
CA ASN A 497 -19.14 -18.51 18.80
C ASN A 497 -18.62 -17.75 20.03
N LEU A 498 -18.19 -18.49 21.03
CA LEU A 498 -17.63 -18.02 22.29
C LEU A 498 -16.29 -18.72 22.51
N ASN A 499 -15.40 -18.13 23.33
CA ASN A 499 -14.12 -18.73 23.70
C ASN A 499 -14.11 -19.07 25.19
N ALA A 500 -14.04 -20.35 25.55
CA ALA A 500 -13.63 -20.77 26.86
C ALA A 500 -12.12 -20.53 27.04
N ALA A 501 -11.71 -20.06 28.19
CA ALA A 501 -10.31 -19.82 28.54
C ALA A 501 -9.98 -20.37 29.90
N PHE A 502 -8.84 -21.00 30.00
CA PHE A 502 -8.18 -21.42 31.23
C PHE A 502 -6.92 -20.61 31.43
N THR A 503 -6.75 -19.99 32.61
CA THR A 503 -5.60 -19.16 32.93
C THR A 503 -4.93 -19.72 34.18
N THR A 504 -3.66 -20.06 34.06
CA THR A 504 -2.83 -20.56 35.17
C THR A 504 -2.49 -19.44 36.16
N ALA A 505 -2.03 -19.77 37.34
CA ALA A 505 -1.62 -18.80 38.35
C ALA A 505 -0.52 -17.82 37.89
N ASN A 506 0.35 -18.25 36.97
CA ASN A 506 1.37 -17.41 36.36
C ASN A 506 0.95 -16.75 35.03
N GLY A 507 -0.34 -16.76 34.69
CA GLY A 507 -0.91 -16.03 33.58
C GLY A 507 -0.82 -16.72 32.20
N ARG A 508 -0.33 -17.98 32.10
CA ARG A 508 -0.39 -18.74 30.83
C ARG A 508 -1.83 -19.12 30.51
N VAL A 509 -2.16 -19.17 29.22
CA VAL A 509 -3.56 -19.28 28.77
C VAL A 509 -3.75 -20.44 27.82
N SER A 510 -4.84 -21.20 28.01
CA SER A 510 -5.42 -22.13 27.03
C SER A 510 -6.78 -21.63 26.60
N GLN A 511 -7.16 -21.88 25.35
CA GLN A 511 -8.42 -21.42 24.78
C GLN A 511 -9.09 -22.50 23.93
N PHE A 512 -10.42 -22.46 23.89
CA PHE A 512 -11.22 -23.32 23.05
C PHE A 512 -12.46 -22.58 22.54
N THR A 513 -12.69 -22.59 21.22
CA THR A 513 -13.87 -21.95 20.62
C THR A 513 -15.02 -22.93 20.55
N PHE A 514 -16.19 -22.58 21.08
CA PHE A 514 -17.41 -23.35 21.01
C PHE A 514 -18.61 -22.51 20.59
N THR A 515 -19.71 -23.14 20.19
CA THR A 515 -20.94 -22.45 19.81
C THR A 515 -22.01 -22.56 20.90
N ALA A 516 -22.51 -21.40 21.33
CA ALA A 516 -23.74 -21.30 22.12
C ALA A 516 -24.91 -20.95 21.19
N THR A 517 -26.01 -21.73 21.26
CA THR A 517 -27.19 -21.50 20.43
C THR A 517 -28.33 -20.97 21.29
N VAL A 518 -28.92 -19.86 20.88
CA VAL A 518 -30.15 -19.34 21.47
C VAL A 518 -31.30 -19.60 20.48
N PRO A 519 -32.34 -20.36 20.87
CA PRO A 519 -33.48 -20.66 20.02
C PRO A 519 -34.13 -19.38 19.50
N VAL A 520 -34.46 -19.36 18.22
CA VAL A 520 -35.14 -18.24 17.58
C VAL A 520 -36.64 -18.35 17.85
N ALA A 521 -37.24 -17.35 18.46
CA ALA A 521 -38.70 -17.28 18.67
C ALA A 521 -39.43 -17.28 17.30
N PRO A 522 -40.66 -17.80 17.23
CA PRO A 522 -41.51 -17.71 16.04
C PRO A 522 -41.67 -16.25 15.60
N GLN A 523 -41.46 -16.00 14.31
CA GLN A 523 -41.54 -14.68 13.68
C GLN A 523 -42.27 -14.77 12.35
N VAL A 524 -43.01 -13.71 12.01
CA VAL A 524 -43.67 -13.56 10.70
C VAL A 524 -43.12 -12.33 10.00
N GLY A 525 -42.93 -12.43 8.69
CA GLY A 525 -42.47 -11.33 7.86
C GLY A 525 -42.56 -11.65 6.36
N LEU A 526 -42.53 -10.62 5.54
CA LEU A 526 -42.53 -10.72 4.08
C LEU A 526 -41.43 -9.89 3.48
N THR A 527 -40.92 -10.34 2.33
CA THR A 527 -40.24 -9.50 1.35
C THR A 527 -41.13 -9.39 0.13
N ILE A 528 -41.41 -8.15 -0.31
CA ILE A 528 -42.28 -7.91 -1.44
C ILE A 528 -41.44 -7.18 -2.51
N THR A 529 -41.47 -7.70 -3.73
CA THR A 529 -40.83 -7.06 -4.90
C THR A 529 -41.90 -6.90 -5.97
N GLY A 530 -41.72 -5.93 -6.87
CA GLY A 530 -42.72 -5.72 -7.91
C GLY A 530 -42.13 -5.06 -9.15
N SER A 531 -42.79 -5.22 -10.30
CA SER A 531 -42.43 -4.62 -11.56
C SER A 531 -43.61 -4.36 -12.46
N ALA A 532 -43.55 -3.32 -13.28
CA ALA A 532 -44.39 -3.11 -14.43
C ALA A 532 -43.73 -3.71 -15.69
N PRO A 533 -44.50 -4.02 -16.75
CA PRO A 533 -43.96 -4.32 -18.05
C PRO A 533 -43.05 -3.18 -18.56
N SER A 534 -41.99 -3.50 -19.25
CA SER A 534 -41.14 -2.48 -19.87
C SER A 534 -41.89 -1.76 -21.00
N ARG A 535 -41.75 -0.43 -21.03
CA ARG A 535 -42.28 0.42 -22.10
C ARG A 535 -41.22 1.47 -22.46
N ASP A 536 -41.02 1.68 -23.73
CA ASP A 536 -40.21 2.80 -24.20
C ASP A 536 -41.08 4.08 -24.14
N VAL A 537 -40.94 4.84 -23.06
CA VAL A 537 -41.72 6.08 -22.84
C VAL A 537 -41.15 7.29 -23.55
N VAL A 538 -39.97 7.18 -24.20
CA VAL A 538 -39.43 8.18 -25.13
C VAL A 538 -40.27 8.15 -26.40
N ALA A 539 -40.50 6.98 -26.97
CA ALA A 539 -41.30 6.79 -28.20
C ALA A 539 -42.82 6.76 -27.93
N ASN A 540 -43.26 6.19 -26.78
CA ASN A 540 -44.63 5.95 -26.40
C ASN A 540 -44.93 6.37 -24.94
N PRO A 541 -45.08 7.65 -24.62
CA PRO A 541 -45.46 8.10 -23.29
C PRO A 541 -46.86 7.61 -22.91
N TYR A 542 -47.12 7.37 -21.62
CA TYR A 542 -48.45 6.99 -21.12
C TYR A 542 -49.40 8.15 -21.21
N GLN A 543 -50.65 7.83 -21.53
CA GLN A 543 -51.78 8.79 -21.61
C GLN A 543 -52.73 8.63 -20.43
N VAL A 544 -53.47 9.71 -20.10
CA VAL A 544 -54.53 9.67 -19.09
C VAL A 544 -55.59 8.65 -19.49
N GLY A 545 -56.00 7.79 -18.56
CA GLY A 545 -56.97 6.70 -18.75
C GLY A 545 -56.39 5.36 -19.22
N GLU A 546 -55.11 5.30 -19.58
CA GLU A 546 -54.43 3.99 -19.83
C GLU A 546 -54.30 3.19 -18.54
N THR A 547 -54.36 1.86 -18.65
CA THR A 547 -54.15 0.95 -17.51
C THR A 547 -52.75 0.44 -17.46
N LEU A 548 -52.04 0.71 -16.40
CA LEU A 548 -50.73 0.16 -16.08
C LEU A 548 -50.94 -1.14 -15.26
N SER A 549 -50.46 -2.25 -15.77
CA SER A 549 -50.45 -3.52 -15.06
C SER A 549 -49.17 -3.65 -14.23
N TYR A 550 -49.28 -4.21 -13.03
CA TYR A 550 -48.17 -4.39 -12.11
C TYR A 550 -48.16 -5.80 -11.53
N SER A 551 -47.00 -6.41 -11.37
CA SER A 551 -46.87 -7.72 -10.76
C SER A 551 -46.07 -7.62 -9.47
N LEU A 552 -46.57 -8.18 -8.37
CA LEU A 552 -45.88 -8.28 -7.09
C LEU A 552 -45.44 -9.74 -6.83
N ASN A 553 -44.20 -9.94 -6.49
CA ASN A 553 -43.74 -11.21 -5.92
C ASN A 553 -43.68 -11.06 -4.40
N VAL A 554 -44.40 -11.87 -3.69
CA VAL A 554 -44.52 -11.85 -2.22
C VAL A 554 -43.84 -13.10 -1.67
N LYS A 555 -42.74 -12.93 -0.94
CA LYS A 555 -41.93 -14.00 -0.36
C LYS A 555 -41.99 -13.97 1.16
N SER A 556 -42.28 -15.09 1.77
CA SER A 556 -42.24 -15.25 3.24
C SER A 556 -40.80 -15.21 3.75
N THR A 557 -40.56 -14.32 4.72
CA THR A 557 -39.35 -14.33 5.55
C THR A 557 -39.62 -14.87 6.95
N SER A 558 -40.86 -15.36 7.16
CA SER A 558 -41.25 -16.02 8.40
C SER A 558 -40.42 -17.27 8.64
N ASN A 559 -40.18 -17.61 9.89
CA ASN A 559 -39.65 -18.91 10.28
C ASN A 559 -40.76 -19.94 10.58
N VAL A 560 -42.03 -19.56 10.39
CA VAL A 560 -43.21 -20.38 10.52
C VAL A 560 -44.15 -20.24 9.31
N THR A 561 -45.08 -21.17 9.08
CA THR A 561 -46.10 -21.03 8.05
C THR A 561 -47.08 -19.90 8.39
N ALA A 562 -47.43 -19.07 7.42
CA ALA A 562 -48.22 -17.87 7.64
C ALA A 562 -49.19 -17.57 6.49
N ASN A 563 -50.22 -16.71 6.74
CA ASN A 563 -51.18 -16.24 5.76
C ASN A 563 -50.81 -14.80 5.36
N ALA A 564 -50.70 -14.51 4.06
CA ALA A 564 -50.37 -13.19 3.52
C ALA A 564 -51.56 -12.58 2.79
N VAL A 565 -52.00 -11.34 3.13
CA VAL A 565 -53.18 -10.67 2.60
C VAL A 565 -52.87 -9.20 2.35
N PRO A 566 -53.17 -8.61 1.18
CA PRO A 566 -53.01 -7.18 0.96
C PRO A 566 -54.07 -6.40 1.76
N VAL A 567 -53.68 -5.30 2.40
CA VAL A 567 -54.55 -4.47 3.26
C VAL A 567 -54.68 -3.02 2.80
N SER A 568 -53.71 -2.52 2.01
CA SER A 568 -53.78 -1.20 1.37
C SER A 568 -52.87 -1.14 0.15
N GLY A 569 -53.00 -0.10 -0.70
CA GLY A 569 -52.12 0.15 -1.85
C GLY A 569 -52.65 1.25 -2.79
N THR A 570 -51.80 1.69 -3.71
CA THR A 570 -52.11 2.68 -4.77
C THR A 570 -52.72 2.04 -6.02
N PHE A 571 -53.01 0.75 -5.99
CA PHE A 571 -53.63 0.01 -7.08
C PHE A 571 -55.19 0.09 -7.02
N ASP A 572 -55.80 -0.06 -8.19
CA ASP A 572 -57.27 0.06 -8.32
C ASP A 572 -58.03 -1.04 -7.59
N SER A 573 -59.35 -0.89 -7.56
CA SER A 573 -60.29 -1.87 -6.95
C SER A 573 -60.17 -3.26 -7.54
N GLY A 574 -59.84 -4.26 -6.90
CA GLY A 574 -59.51 -5.61 -7.35
C GLY A 574 -58.23 -6.11 -6.80
N PHE A 575 -57.42 -5.19 -6.28
CA PHE A 575 -56.19 -5.53 -5.53
C PHE A 575 -56.50 -5.97 -4.09
N LEU A 576 -57.47 -5.31 -3.43
CA LEU A 576 -57.80 -5.57 -2.03
C LEU A 576 -58.88 -6.64 -1.85
N PRO A 577 -58.94 -7.36 -0.71
CA PRO A 577 -60.02 -8.30 -0.40
C PRO A 577 -61.40 -7.61 -0.33
N PRO A 578 -62.51 -8.34 -0.72
CA PRO A 578 -62.55 -9.76 -1.06
C PRO A 578 -62.17 -10.13 -2.49
N SER A 579 -61.88 -9.18 -3.36
CA SER A 579 -61.70 -9.38 -4.81
C SER A 579 -60.25 -9.62 -5.28
N ALA A 580 -59.28 -9.83 -4.40
CA ALA A 580 -57.86 -10.06 -4.72
C ALA A 580 -57.51 -11.56 -4.88
N PRO A 581 -57.92 -12.25 -5.95
CA PRO A 581 -57.90 -13.73 -5.99
C PRO A 581 -56.47 -14.29 -5.98
N ASN A 582 -55.46 -13.63 -6.56
CA ASN A 582 -54.08 -14.13 -6.54
C ASN A 582 -53.11 -13.28 -5.71
N CYS A 583 -53.60 -12.28 -4.99
CA CYS A 583 -52.81 -11.48 -4.06
C CYS A 583 -52.99 -11.92 -2.59
N ARG A 584 -53.84 -12.89 -2.32
CA ARG A 584 -53.98 -13.54 -1.00
C ARG A 584 -53.36 -14.92 -1.06
N PHE A 585 -52.63 -15.31 -0.06
CA PHE A 585 -52.06 -16.65 0.03
C PHE A 585 -52.17 -17.19 1.46
N ASN A 586 -52.88 -18.34 1.59
CA ASN A 586 -53.04 -19.04 2.86
C ASN A 586 -51.93 -20.10 3.01
N ASN A 587 -51.41 -20.28 4.22
CA ASN A 587 -50.42 -21.28 4.54
C ASN A 587 -49.12 -21.16 3.69
N LEU A 588 -48.66 -19.94 3.49
CA LEU A 588 -47.37 -19.69 2.86
C LEU A 588 -46.27 -20.25 3.74
N ALA A 589 -45.56 -21.26 3.27
CA ALA A 589 -44.47 -21.86 4.02
C ALA A 589 -43.29 -20.90 4.24
N ALA A 590 -42.48 -21.14 5.25
CA ALA A 590 -41.25 -20.44 5.48
C ALA A 590 -40.37 -20.39 4.21
N GLY A 591 -39.94 -19.20 3.77
CA GLY A 591 -39.11 -19.00 2.57
C GLY A 591 -39.85 -19.12 1.23
N ALA A 592 -41.11 -19.57 1.19
CA ALA A 592 -41.87 -19.69 -0.05
C ALA A 592 -42.34 -18.34 -0.59
N SER A 593 -42.62 -18.26 -1.90
CA SER A 593 -43.11 -17.06 -2.58
C SER A 593 -44.27 -17.35 -3.54
N TYR A 594 -45.01 -16.32 -3.88
CA TYR A 594 -46.06 -16.34 -4.89
C TYR A 594 -46.13 -15.03 -5.67
N ASN A 595 -46.78 -15.03 -6.84
CA ASN A 595 -46.97 -13.85 -7.67
C ASN A 595 -48.42 -13.33 -7.59
N CYS A 596 -48.58 -12.06 -7.25
CA CYS A 596 -49.81 -11.29 -7.33
C CYS A 596 -49.81 -10.51 -8.65
N THR A 597 -50.62 -10.90 -9.61
CA THR A 597 -50.66 -10.33 -10.97
C THR A 597 -51.92 -9.49 -11.24
N THR A 598 -52.75 -9.29 -10.26
CA THR A 598 -53.99 -8.51 -10.38
C THR A 598 -53.85 -7.02 -9.96
N ALA A 599 -52.63 -6.60 -9.58
CA ALA A 599 -52.39 -5.20 -9.28
C ALA A 599 -52.41 -4.35 -10.57
N LYS A 600 -53.29 -3.36 -10.66
CA LYS A 600 -53.45 -2.46 -11.81
C LYS A 600 -53.65 -1.02 -11.34
N HIS A 601 -53.23 -0.04 -12.17
CA HIS A 601 -53.50 1.37 -11.91
C HIS A 601 -53.90 2.07 -13.20
N VAL A 602 -55.05 2.84 -13.14
CA VAL A 602 -55.44 3.69 -14.25
C VAL A 602 -54.71 5.03 -14.15
N ILE A 603 -53.92 5.38 -15.16
CA ILE A 603 -53.11 6.57 -15.20
C ILE A 603 -53.99 7.82 -15.12
N THR A 604 -53.76 8.65 -14.13
CA THR A 604 -54.46 9.91 -13.89
C THR A 604 -53.73 11.11 -14.53
N ALA A 605 -54.41 12.25 -14.65
CA ALA A 605 -53.81 13.50 -15.08
C ALA A 605 -52.65 13.94 -14.15
N ALA A 606 -52.78 13.69 -12.85
CA ALA A 606 -51.75 13.98 -11.86
C ALA A 606 -50.50 13.11 -12.05
N ASP A 607 -50.65 11.82 -12.45
CA ASP A 607 -49.54 10.94 -12.73
C ASP A 607 -48.76 11.40 -13.97
N VAL A 608 -49.45 11.77 -15.04
CA VAL A 608 -48.80 12.33 -16.26
C VAL A 608 -48.07 13.63 -15.96
N GLN A 609 -48.64 14.51 -15.15
CA GLN A 609 -48.01 15.76 -14.73
C GLN A 609 -46.76 15.49 -13.92
N ARG A 610 -46.80 14.61 -12.95
CA ARG A 610 -45.65 14.17 -12.13
C ARG A 610 -44.59 13.46 -12.97
N GLY A 611 -44.97 12.76 -14.01
CA GLY A 611 -44.12 12.03 -14.93
C GLY A 611 -43.89 10.58 -14.58
N TYR A 612 -44.35 10.11 -13.44
CA TYR A 612 -44.17 8.73 -12.96
C TYR A 612 -45.32 8.27 -12.07
N PHE A 613 -45.55 6.95 -12.01
CA PHE A 613 -46.39 6.28 -11.03
C PHE A 613 -45.56 5.70 -9.91
N ALA A 614 -45.92 5.93 -8.65
CA ALA A 614 -45.28 5.38 -7.46
C ALA A 614 -46.15 4.22 -6.91
N PRO A 615 -45.73 2.95 -7.12
CA PRO A 615 -46.49 1.80 -6.63
C PRO A 615 -46.26 1.58 -5.14
N GLU A 616 -47.32 1.57 -4.36
CA GLU A 616 -47.31 1.27 -2.92
C GLU A 616 -48.34 0.19 -2.59
N ALA A 617 -47.99 -0.64 -1.61
CA ALA A 617 -48.94 -1.64 -1.06
C ALA A 617 -48.56 -1.95 0.39
N SER A 618 -49.49 -2.48 1.14
CA SER A 618 -49.22 -3.10 2.44
C SER A 618 -49.87 -4.47 2.52
N PHE A 619 -49.15 -5.43 3.07
CA PHE A 619 -49.65 -6.79 3.29
C PHE A 619 -49.64 -7.11 4.77
N SER A 620 -50.71 -7.67 5.29
CA SER A 620 -50.72 -8.31 6.60
C SER A 620 -50.24 -9.75 6.47
N ILE A 621 -49.32 -10.16 7.33
CA ILE A 621 -48.91 -11.56 7.47
C ILE A 621 -49.18 -12.06 8.88
N THR A 622 -49.88 -13.21 9.00
CA THR A 622 -50.34 -13.81 10.25
C THR A 622 -49.87 -15.25 10.32
N ALA A 623 -49.24 -15.66 11.41
CA ALA A 623 -48.83 -17.06 11.62
C ALA A 623 -50.09 -17.98 11.60
N SER A 624 -50.01 -19.10 10.83
CA SER A 624 -51.17 -20.00 10.67
C SER A 624 -51.53 -20.69 11.98
N THR A 625 -50.57 -20.99 12.85
CA THR A 625 -50.76 -21.68 14.15
C THR A 625 -50.91 -20.75 15.35
N THR A 626 -50.55 -19.47 15.20
CA THR A 626 -50.56 -18.46 16.26
C THR A 626 -51.11 -17.14 15.71
N PRO A 627 -52.44 -17.04 15.57
CA PRO A 627 -53.07 -15.85 14.94
C PRO A 627 -52.78 -14.50 15.63
N SER A 628 -52.40 -14.52 16.90
CA SER A 628 -51.93 -13.31 17.63
C SER A 628 -50.58 -12.80 17.11
N LEU A 629 -49.78 -13.63 16.41
CA LEU A 629 -48.53 -13.24 15.76
C LEU A 629 -48.84 -12.72 14.35
N THR A 630 -49.10 -11.45 14.24
CA THR A 630 -49.44 -10.74 13.01
C THR A 630 -48.59 -9.51 12.88
N THR A 631 -48.11 -9.19 11.66
CA THR A 631 -47.48 -7.92 11.32
C THR A 631 -47.96 -7.42 9.96
N THR A 632 -47.87 -6.11 9.74
CA THR A 632 -48.10 -5.50 8.45
C THR A 632 -46.80 -5.05 7.83
N VAL A 633 -46.56 -5.45 6.58
CA VAL A 633 -45.31 -5.14 5.85
C VAL A 633 -45.67 -4.20 4.69
N PRO A 634 -45.13 -2.96 4.70
CA PRO A 634 -45.31 -2.05 3.60
C PRO A 634 -44.40 -2.44 2.44
N PHE A 635 -44.82 -2.08 1.24
CA PHE A 635 -44.09 -2.15 0.00
C PHE A 635 -44.10 -0.80 -0.69
N THR A 636 -42.97 -0.31 -1.08
CA THR A 636 -42.82 0.83 -1.98
C THR A 636 -42.00 0.33 -3.16
N GLY A 637 -42.58 0.27 -4.32
CA GLY A 637 -41.91 -0.19 -5.54
C GLY A 637 -41.14 0.95 -6.21
N ALA A 638 -40.26 0.56 -7.12
CA ALA A 638 -39.60 1.54 -7.98
C ALA A 638 -40.65 2.31 -8.80
N ALA A 639 -40.46 3.60 -8.90
CA ALA A 639 -41.32 4.43 -9.72
C ALA A 639 -41.31 3.97 -11.18
N VAL A 640 -42.47 3.91 -11.79
CA VAL A 640 -42.64 3.56 -13.21
C VAL A 640 -42.72 4.85 -14.00
N ALA A 641 -41.76 5.07 -14.88
CA ALA A 641 -41.71 6.23 -15.74
C ALA A 641 -42.94 6.26 -16.69
N LEU A 642 -43.54 7.42 -16.83
CA LEU A 642 -44.66 7.67 -17.76
C LEU A 642 -44.25 8.58 -18.95
N ARG A 643 -43.11 9.26 -18.83
CA ARG A 643 -42.46 10.11 -19.86
C ARG A 643 -40.95 10.14 -19.69
N ASP A 644 -40.24 10.71 -20.66
CA ASP A 644 -38.78 10.93 -20.62
C ASP A 644 -38.36 12.12 -19.72
N GLY A 645 -37.07 12.25 -19.49
CA GLY A 645 -36.41 13.41 -18.86
C GLY A 645 -36.38 13.37 -17.34
N LEU A 646 -36.55 12.22 -16.70
CA LEU A 646 -36.63 12.06 -15.25
C LEU A 646 -35.29 11.75 -14.55
N LEU A 647 -34.22 11.41 -15.29
CA LEU A 647 -32.94 11.01 -14.71
C LEU A 647 -32.19 12.17 -14.06
N THR A 648 -31.80 12.01 -12.81
CA THR A 648 -30.93 12.95 -12.08
C THR A 648 -30.07 12.23 -11.05
N ALA A 649 -28.80 12.57 -11.00
CA ALA A 649 -27.86 12.00 -10.02
C ALA A 649 -26.99 13.09 -9.38
N ASP A 650 -26.57 12.85 -8.15
CA ASP A 650 -25.57 13.65 -7.43
C ASP A 650 -24.33 12.77 -7.22
N ILE A 651 -23.18 13.24 -7.72
CA ILE A 651 -21.94 12.48 -7.72
C ILE A 651 -20.82 13.37 -7.17
N SER A 652 -20.20 12.93 -6.11
CA SER A 652 -19.07 13.61 -5.46
C SER A 652 -17.96 12.62 -5.15
N GLY A 653 -16.73 13.11 -4.95
CA GLY A 653 -15.58 12.28 -4.66
C GLY A 653 -14.64 12.87 -3.66
N ALA A 654 -13.92 12.01 -2.93
CA ALA A 654 -12.90 12.39 -1.95
C ALA A 654 -11.81 11.32 -1.86
N ARG A 655 -10.61 11.72 -1.41
CA ARG A 655 -9.53 10.82 -1.06
C ARG A 655 -9.96 9.88 0.07
N ALA A 656 -9.70 8.58 -0.08
CA ALA A 656 -10.21 7.57 0.84
C ALA A 656 -9.36 7.39 2.12
N ASP A 657 -8.06 7.68 2.05
CA ASP A 657 -7.13 7.56 3.17
C ASP A 657 -6.96 8.88 3.95
N VAL A 658 -8.05 9.45 4.41
CA VAL A 658 -8.08 10.73 5.14
C VAL A 658 -7.19 10.76 6.41
N GLY A 659 -6.78 9.60 6.92
CA GLY A 659 -5.86 9.46 8.04
C GLY A 659 -4.37 9.42 7.66
N ARG A 660 -4.03 9.45 6.37
CA ARG A 660 -2.63 9.49 5.93
C ARG A 660 -2.02 10.85 6.27
N ASP A 661 -0.97 10.82 7.06
CA ASP A 661 -0.19 12.03 7.38
C ASP A 661 0.73 12.36 6.19
N LEU A 662 0.34 13.36 5.41
CA LEU A 662 1.09 13.78 4.23
C LEU A 662 2.43 14.48 4.56
N ALA A 663 2.66 14.88 5.81
CA ALA A 663 3.93 15.45 6.24
C ALA A 663 5.01 14.37 6.36
N THR A 664 4.64 13.20 6.87
CA THR A 664 5.57 12.09 7.09
C THR A 664 5.50 11.00 6.00
N GLN A 665 4.39 10.93 5.28
CA GLN A 665 4.12 9.94 4.25
C GLN A 665 3.52 10.59 2.99
N PRO A 666 4.26 11.47 2.30
CA PRO A 666 3.79 12.04 1.04
C PRO A 666 3.61 10.95 -0.03
N TYR A 667 2.86 11.26 -1.07
CA TYR A 667 2.78 10.43 -2.26
C TYR A 667 3.92 10.78 -3.22
N ALA A 668 4.56 9.78 -3.79
CA ALA A 668 5.59 9.89 -4.82
C ALA A 668 5.03 9.54 -6.20
N ALA A 669 5.77 9.86 -7.26
CA ALA A 669 5.43 9.44 -8.62
C ALA A 669 5.32 7.90 -8.70
N GLY A 670 4.25 7.41 -9.29
CA GLY A 670 3.90 5.99 -9.38
C GLY A 670 3.07 5.47 -8.20
N ASP A 671 2.92 6.21 -7.12
CA ASP A 671 2.06 5.83 -6.00
C ASP A 671 0.58 5.87 -6.42
N LEU A 672 -0.23 5.07 -5.71
CA LEU A 672 -1.66 4.98 -5.94
C LEU A 672 -2.43 5.72 -4.85
N VAL A 673 -3.08 6.81 -5.20
CA VAL A 673 -3.97 7.54 -4.30
C VAL A 673 -5.34 6.87 -4.27
N PRO A 674 -5.76 6.29 -3.15
CA PRO A 674 -7.09 5.70 -3.04
C PRO A 674 -8.16 6.79 -3.02
N TYR A 675 -9.22 6.59 -3.81
CA TYR A 675 -10.29 7.56 -3.95
C TYR A 675 -11.67 6.92 -3.83
N THR A 676 -12.62 7.61 -3.26
CA THR A 676 -13.98 7.13 -3.12
C THR A 676 -14.94 8.14 -3.76
N PHE A 677 -15.79 7.66 -4.66
CA PHE A 677 -16.92 8.43 -5.16
C PHE A 677 -18.18 8.02 -4.43
N THR A 678 -18.95 9.00 -3.99
CA THR A 678 -20.30 8.82 -3.50
C THR A 678 -21.27 9.17 -4.64
N VAL A 679 -22.06 8.21 -5.03
CA VAL A 679 -23.03 8.34 -6.12
C VAL A 679 -24.42 8.20 -5.54
N LYS A 680 -25.27 9.21 -5.69
CA LYS A 680 -26.65 9.25 -5.21
C LYS A 680 -27.62 9.41 -6.37
N ASN A 681 -28.58 8.51 -6.46
CA ASN A 681 -29.71 8.67 -7.36
C ASN A 681 -30.72 9.67 -6.76
N THR A 682 -30.90 10.79 -7.43
CA THR A 682 -31.86 11.83 -7.02
C THR A 682 -33.12 11.82 -7.88
N SER A 683 -33.21 10.92 -8.86
CA SER A 683 -34.39 10.72 -9.69
C SER A 683 -35.45 9.85 -9.00
N PRO A 684 -36.70 9.87 -9.43
CA PRO A 684 -37.70 8.96 -8.94
C PRO A 684 -37.54 7.51 -9.43
N LEU A 685 -36.69 7.27 -10.43
CA LEU A 685 -36.52 5.98 -11.10
C LEU A 685 -35.37 5.18 -10.50
N VAL A 686 -35.33 3.88 -10.78
CA VAL A 686 -34.15 3.07 -10.58
C VAL A 686 -33.16 3.32 -11.69
N GLU A 687 -31.94 3.63 -11.38
CA GLU A 687 -30.91 4.00 -12.34
C GLU A 687 -29.78 2.97 -12.41
N LYS A 688 -29.18 2.88 -13.58
CA LYS A 688 -27.86 2.29 -13.80
C LYS A 688 -26.86 3.45 -13.91
N VAL A 689 -25.81 3.41 -13.11
CA VAL A 689 -24.78 4.44 -13.08
C VAL A 689 -23.41 3.81 -13.32
N VAL A 690 -22.67 4.33 -14.32
CA VAL A 690 -21.39 3.77 -14.76
C VAL A 690 -20.41 4.90 -15.08
N PRO A 691 -19.17 4.84 -14.63
CA PRO A 691 -18.12 5.75 -15.09
C PRO A 691 -17.73 5.41 -16.53
N THR A 692 -17.53 6.43 -17.38
CA THR A 692 -17.19 6.29 -18.80
C THR A 692 -15.84 6.88 -19.15
N ALA A 693 -15.34 7.84 -18.34
CA ALA A 693 -14.02 8.45 -18.50
C ALA A 693 -13.51 8.96 -17.14
N GLY A 694 -12.18 9.14 -17.04
CA GLY A 694 -11.55 9.72 -15.86
C GLY A 694 -10.07 9.38 -15.73
N ASN A 695 -9.40 10.06 -14.80
CA ASN A 695 -7.98 9.87 -14.51
C ASN A 695 -7.72 8.87 -13.35
N PHE A 696 -8.58 7.85 -13.21
CA PHE A 696 -8.48 6.80 -12.21
C PHE A 696 -8.38 5.41 -12.84
N SER A 697 -7.74 4.45 -12.15
CA SER A 697 -7.60 3.05 -12.56
C SER A 697 -7.81 2.13 -11.33
N PRO A 698 -8.41 0.96 -11.44
CA PRO A 698 -9.27 0.45 -12.48
C PRO A 698 -10.69 1.02 -12.32
N PHE A 699 -11.04 2.03 -13.09
CA PHE A 699 -12.26 2.82 -12.91
C PHE A 699 -13.22 2.74 -14.10
N LEU A 700 -12.69 2.58 -15.32
CA LEU A 700 -13.47 2.56 -16.56
C LEU A 700 -14.27 1.26 -16.76
N PRO A 701 -15.17 1.19 -17.77
CA PRO A 701 -16.18 0.14 -17.93
C PRO A 701 -15.73 -1.30 -17.83
N GLU A 702 -14.47 -1.58 -18.03
CA GLU A 702 -13.89 -2.93 -17.97
C GLU A 702 -13.25 -3.26 -16.62
N GLY A 703 -13.15 -2.27 -15.71
CA GLY A 703 -12.58 -2.44 -14.38
C GLY A 703 -13.52 -3.10 -13.38
N PRO A 704 -13.02 -3.59 -12.22
CA PRO A 704 -13.82 -4.30 -11.25
C PRO A 704 -14.82 -3.40 -10.51
N GLY A 705 -15.86 -3.88 -10.31
CA GLY A 705 -16.88 -4.14 -9.40
C GLY A 705 -17.70 -3.01 -8.84
N ASN A 706 -17.29 -2.25 -7.86
CA ASN A 706 -18.21 -1.43 -7.09
C ASN A 706 -18.48 -0.02 -7.64
N CYS A 707 -17.88 0.34 -8.76
CA CYS A 707 -18.13 1.61 -9.46
C CYS A 707 -19.16 1.50 -10.58
N ARG A 708 -19.61 0.29 -10.90
CA ARG A 708 -20.64 0.00 -11.88
C ARG A 708 -21.89 -0.46 -11.16
N TYR A 709 -22.86 0.39 -11.00
CA TYR A 709 -24.07 0.03 -10.29
C TYR A 709 -25.22 -0.15 -11.27
N GLY A 710 -25.64 -1.39 -11.45
CA GLY A 710 -26.70 -1.76 -12.42
C GLY A 710 -28.11 -1.43 -11.97
N VAL A 711 -28.34 -1.29 -10.66
CA VAL A 711 -29.68 -1.08 -10.06
C VAL A 711 -29.53 -0.18 -8.84
N LEU A 712 -29.58 1.14 -9.02
CA LEU A 712 -29.54 2.13 -7.94
C LEU A 712 -30.95 2.69 -7.71
N PRO A 713 -31.64 2.32 -6.62
CA PRO A 713 -32.99 2.81 -6.34
C PRO A 713 -33.01 4.32 -6.09
N SER A 714 -34.20 4.92 -6.29
CA SER A 714 -34.47 6.34 -5.99
C SER A 714 -34.05 6.70 -4.56
N GLY A 715 -33.35 7.81 -4.41
CA GLY A 715 -32.88 8.35 -3.13
C GLY A 715 -31.71 7.58 -2.51
N GLN A 716 -31.33 6.42 -3.04
CA GLN A 716 -30.22 5.63 -2.53
C GLN A 716 -28.87 6.13 -3.05
N SER A 717 -27.84 5.84 -2.29
CA SER A 717 -26.46 6.12 -2.66
C SER A 717 -25.57 4.91 -2.43
N TYR A 718 -24.45 4.84 -3.16
CA TYR A 718 -23.40 3.87 -2.93
C TYR A 718 -22.04 4.54 -2.96
N GLN A 719 -21.05 3.87 -2.41
CA GLN A 719 -19.65 4.30 -2.47
C GLN A 719 -18.86 3.42 -3.45
N CYS A 720 -18.26 4.07 -4.42
CA CYS A 720 -17.30 3.49 -5.34
C CYS A 720 -15.92 3.65 -4.73
N THR A 721 -15.36 2.59 -4.16
CA THR A 721 -14.13 2.61 -3.34
C THR A 721 -12.90 2.00 -4.02
N THR A 722 -13.07 1.46 -5.23
CA THR A 722 -11.98 0.85 -6.00
C THR A 722 -11.08 1.81 -6.78
N PRO A 723 -11.49 3.06 -7.13
CA PRO A 723 -10.66 3.94 -7.91
C PRO A 723 -9.33 4.27 -7.23
N ARG A 724 -8.29 4.29 -8.04
CA ARG A 724 -6.95 4.73 -7.64
C ARG A 724 -6.45 5.68 -8.70
N HIS A 725 -5.92 6.81 -8.27
CA HIS A 725 -5.18 7.70 -9.16
C HIS A 725 -3.70 7.33 -9.07
N THR A 726 -3.06 7.13 -10.22
CA THR A 726 -1.61 6.91 -10.27
C THR A 726 -0.94 8.27 -10.37
N VAL A 727 -0.17 8.63 -9.37
CA VAL A 727 0.52 9.92 -9.32
C VAL A 727 1.56 9.99 -10.43
N THR A 728 1.49 11.02 -11.27
CA THR A 728 2.50 11.31 -12.28
C THR A 728 3.70 12.04 -11.65
N ALA A 729 4.83 12.08 -12.37
CA ALA A 729 5.99 12.85 -11.89
C ALA A 729 5.66 14.34 -11.75
N GLU A 730 4.90 14.89 -12.68
CA GLU A 730 4.46 16.29 -12.67
C GLU A 730 3.55 16.60 -11.47
N GLU A 731 2.58 15.73 -11.16
CA GLU A 731 1.71 15.90 -9.99
C GLU A 731 2.47 15.74 -8.66
N ALA A 732 3.45 14.84 -8.59
CA ALA A 732 4.32 14.69 -7.42
C ALA A 732 5.15 15.96 -7.17
N ASP A 733 5.66 16.58 -8.24
CA ASP A 733 6.40 17.84 -8.18
C ASP A 733 5.47 19.00 -7.79
N GLN A 734 4.27 19.08 -8.38
CA GLN A 734 3.25 20.05 -8.04
C GLN A 734 2.68 19.86 -6.63
N GLY A 735 2.66 18.62 -6.14
CA GLY A 735 2.17 18.27 -4.81
C GLY A 735 0.65 18.06 -4.72
N PHE A 736 -0.09 18.07 -5.82
CA PHE A 736 -1.52 17.81 -5.89
C PHE A 736 -1.92 17.23 -7.26
N PHE A 737 -3.11 16.62 -7.32
CA PHE A 737 -3.77 16.29 -8.57
C PHE A 737 -5.22 16.80 -8.59
N VAL A 738 -5.82 16.92 -9.76
CA VAL A 738 -7.22 17.33 -9.92
C VAL A 738 -8.03 16.13 -10.42
N PRO A 739 -8.99 15.61 -9.60
CA PRO A 739 -9.86 14.52 -10.02
C PRO A 739 -10.75 14.91 -11.19
N GLN A 740 -10.80 14.08 -12.22
CA GLN A 740 -11.66 14.26 -13.38
C GLN A 740 -12.35 12.95 -13.70
N THR A 741 -13.68 12.97 -13.81
CA THR A 741 -14.48 11.79 -14.16
C THR A 741 -15.71 12.17 -14.96
N THR A 742 -16.17 11.24 -15.78
CA THR A 742 -17.45 11.35 -16.48
C THR A 742 -18.27 10.11 -16.19
N TRP A 743 -19.52 10.30 -15.82
CA TRP A 743 -20.46 9.23 -15.49
C TRP A 743 -21.66 9.24 -16.42
N GLU A 744 -22.12 8.06 -16.75
CA GLU A 744 -23.34 7.85 -17.52
C GLU A 744 -24.45 7.30 -16.61
N VAL A 745 -25.61 7.94 -16.65
CA VAL A 745 -26.81 7.56 -15.90
C VAL A 745 -27.87 7.16 -16.89
N SER A 746 -28.41 5.95 -16.75
CA SER A 746 -29.42 5.39 -17.65
C SER A 746 -30.49 4.63 -16.88
N SER A 747 -31.68 4.59 -17.44
CA SER A 747 -32.82 3.77 -16.99
C SER A 747 -33.63 3.32 -18.21
N ALA A 748 -34.26 2.17 -18.08
CA ALA A 748 -35.08 1.64 -19.19
C ALA A 748 -36.16 2.65 -19.63
N GLY A 749 -36.24 2.91 -20.93
CA GLY A 749 -37.20 3.86 -21.52
C GLY A 749 -36.90 5.32 -21.26
N GLN A 750 -35.68 5.67 -20.82
CA GLN A 750 -35.26 7.06 -20.64
C GLN A 750 -34.04 7.37 -21.51
N THR A 751 -33.95 8.62 -21.94
CA THR A 751 -32.72 9.11 -22.60
C THR A 751 -31.59 9.16 -21.60
N THR A 752 -30.48 8.51 -21.93
CA THR A 752 -29.24 8.46 -21.11
C THR A 752 -28.67 9.87 -20.87
N LYS A 753 -28.22 10.15 -19.65
CA LYS A 753 -27.58 11.41 -19.30
C LYS A 753 -26.11 11.21 -18.89
N THR A 754 -25.29 12.20 -19.21
CA THR A 754 -23.87 12.22 -18.87
C THR A 754 -23.59 13.31 -17.82
N TYR A 755 -22.83 12.95 -16.80
CA TYR A 755 -22.44 13.81 -15.68
C TYR A 755 -20.92 13.92 -15.61
N PRO A 756 -20.32 15.05 -16.06
CA PRO A 756 -18.92 15.34 -15.77
C PRO A 756 -18.78 15.76 -14.30
N VAL A 757 -17.82 15.18 -13.61
CA VAL A 757 -17.50 15.47 -12.21
C VAL A 757 -16.03 15.82 -12.12
N ASN A 758 -15.74 17.10 -11.89
CA ASN A 758 -14.40 17.62 -11.67
C ASN A 758 -14.26 18.00 -10.19
N GLY A 759 -13.28 17.43 -9.52
CA GLY A 759 -12.97 17.77 -8.12
C GLY A 759 -12.08 19.00 -8.01
N GLY A 760 -11.90 19.49 -6.78
CA GLY A 760 -10.85 20.45 -6.43
C GLY A 760 -9.47 19.77 -6.36
N GLU A 761 -8.45 20.54 -6.06
CA GLU A 761 -7.10 20.03 -5.81
C GLU A 761 -7.11 19.02 -4.66
N VAL A 762 -6.46 17.90 -4.86
CA VAL A 762 -6.25 16.85 -3.85
C VAL A 762 -4.76 16.79 -3.53
N ASP A 763 -4.40 17.19 -2.33
CA ASP A 763 -3.00 17.24 -1.91
C ASP A 763 -2.38 15.83 -1.86
N LEU A 764 -1.16 15.74 -2.40
CA LEU A 764 -0.31 14.54 -2.41
C LEU A 764 0.79 14.61 -1.35
N LYS A 765 1.11 15.80 -0.90
CA LYS A 765 2.04 16.10 0.20
C LYS A 765 1.59 17.40 0.90
N VAL A 766 2.12 17.69 2.06
CA VAL A 766 1.98 19.04 2.63
C VAL A 766 2.74 19.98 1.70
N ARG A 767 2.04 20.90 1.08
CA ARG A 767 2.64 21.87 0.17
C ARG A 767 3.18 23.04 0.97
N ASP A 768 4.49 23.23 0.93
CA ASP A 768 5.19 24.40 1.41
C ASP A 768 5.59 25.23 0.17
N VAL A 769 4.86 26.31 -0.06
CA VAL A 769 5.02 27.20 -1.22
C VAL A 769 5.76 28.43 -0.76
N MET A 770 7.08 28.42 -0.90
CA MET A 770 7.94 29.47 -0.38
C MET A 770 8.96 29.92 -1.43
N LEU A 771 9.08 31.22 -1.59
CA LEU A 771 10.10 31.83 -2.42
C LEU A 771 11.15 32.52 -1.54
N GLU A 772 12.37 32.48 -2.01
CA GLU A 772 13.48 33.31 -1.50
C GLU A 772 13.97 34.21 -2.61
N ALA A 773 14.34 35.44 -2.24
CA ALA A 773 14.86 36.41 -3.18
C ALA A 773 16.13 37.02 -2.61
N THR A 774 17.11 37.23 -3.47
CA THR A 774 18.33 37.97 -3.11
C THR A 774 18.73 38.89 -4.24
N VAL A 775 19.36 40.03 -3.90
CA VAL A 775 19.99 40.93 -4.88
C VAL A 775 21.35 41.34 -4.35
N SER A 776 22.36 41.27 -5.21
CA SER A 776 23.70 41.72 -4.93
C SER A 776 24.15 42.73 -5.99
N ALA A 777 25.01 43.64 -5.59
CA ALA A 777 25.60 44.63 -6.48
C ALA A 777 27.14 44.50 -6.46
N GLU A 778 27.75 44.51 -7.62
CA GLU A 778 29.21 44.48 -7.77
C GLU A 778 29.63 45.60 -8.73
N TRP A 779 30.48 46.46 -8.24
CA TRP A 779 31.11 47.51 -9.06
C TRP A 779 32.35 46.95 -9.75
N SER A 780 32.57 47.36 -10.99
CA SER A 780 33.74 47.01 -11.79
C SER A 780 34.45 48.28 -12.23
N ASP A 781 35.70 48.37 -11.95
CA ASP A 781 36.60 49.40 -12.39
C ASP A 781 36.89 49.21 -13.89
N ALA A 782 36.29 50.03 -14.75
CA ALA A 782 36.36 49.87 -16.21
C ALA A 782 37.60 50.52 -16.83
N ASP A 783 38.17 51.55 -16.17
CA ASP A 783 39.35 52.29 -16.67
C ASP A 783 40.64 51.87 -15.96
N GLY A 784 40.55 51.03 -14.91
CA GLY A 784 41.69 50.41 -14.23
C GLY A 784 42.38 51.33 -13.22
N ASP A 785 41.73 52.42 -12.81
CA ASP A 785 42.30 53.42 -11.92
C ASP A 785 42.05 53.10 -10.43
N ARG A 786 41.28 52.06 -10.11
CA ARG A 786 40.89 51.54 -8.78
C ARG A 786 39.94 52.45 -8.00
N PHE A 787 39.40 53.47 -8.62
CA PHE A 787 38.40 54.35 -8.06
C PHE A 787 37.15 54.35 -8.92
N ALA A 788 36.05 54.61 -8.28
CA ALA A 788 34.80 54.68 -8.99
C ALA A 788 34.77 55.92 -9.86
N SER A 789 34.61 55.70 -11.16
CA SER A 789 34.57 56.73 -12.21
C SER A 789 33.20 56.80 -12.87
N VAL A 790 32.85 57.99 -13.41
CA VAL A 790 31.60 58.13 -14.17
C VAL A 790 31.61 57.20 -15.39
N GLY A 791 30.61 56.32 -15.49
CA GLY A 791 30.53 55.34 -16.56
C GLY A 791 31.02 53.93 -16.19
N ASP A 792 31.62 53.75 -15.02
CA ASP A 792 31.94 52.40 -14.52
C ASP A 792 30.66 51.57 -14.37
N PRO A 793 30.69 50.28 -14.75
CA PRO A 793 29.54 49.45 -14.61
C PRO A 793 29.39 48.86 -13.20
N VAL A 794 28.17 48.91 -12.70
CA VAL A 794 27.73 48.16 -11.53
C VAL A 794 26.77 47.08 -12.02
N THR A 795 27.11 45.84 -11.73
CA THR A 795 26.28 44.68 -12.10
C THR A 795 25.43 44.26 -10.92
N TYR A 796 24.12 44.38 -11.05
CA TYR A 796 23.16 43.83 -10.13
C TYR A 796 22.82 42.38 -10.54
N THR A 797 22.98 41.42 -9.62
CA THR A 797 22.57 40.04 -9.78
C THR A 797 21.35 39.80 -8.90
N TYR A 798 20.22 39.53 -9.55
CA TYR A 798 18.96 39.16 -8.92
C TYR A 798 18.83 37.66 -8.96
N THR A 799 18.55 37.02 -7.82
CA THR A 799 18.36 35.60 -7.74
C THR A 799 17.05 35.31 -7.00
N VAL A 800 16.26 34.43 -7.58
CA VAL A 800 15.02 33.87 -6.98
C VAL A 800 15.18 32.38 -6.82
N GLY A 801 14.94 31.89 -5.62
CA GLY A 801 14.91 30.48 -5.27
C GLY A 801 13.51 30.03 -4.90
N ASN A 802 13.15 28.80 -5.29
CA ASN A 802 12.00 28.12 -4.73
C ASN A 802 12.47 27.33 -3.49
N ALA A 803 12.31 27.94 -2.33
CA ALA A 803 12.69 27.32 -1.04
C ALA A 803 11.63 26.36 -0.50
N GLY A 804 10.48 26.27 -1.18
CA GLY A 804 9.41 25.32 -0.86
C GLY A 804 9.72 23.88 -1.29
N ASN A 805 8.78 23.00 -1.02
CA ASN A 805 8.89 21.56 -1.35
C ASN A 805 8.07 21.13 -2.58
N VAL A 806 7.47 22.09 -3.29
CA VAL A 806 6.67 21.89 -4.51
C VAL A 806 7.12 22.84 -5.60
N ALA A 807 6.94 22.44 -6.86
CA ALA A 807 7.18 23.32 -7.99
C ALA A 807 6.20 24.50 -7.98
N VAL A 808 6.67 25.69 -8.33
CA VAL A 808 5.84 26.89 -8.51
C VAL A 808 5.70 27.22 -10.00
N THR A 809 4.60 27.81 -10.38
CA THR A 809 4.28 28.22 -11.75
C THR A 809 4.01 29.71 -11.84
N GLY A 810 4.22 30.28 -13.05
CA GLY A 810 3.93 31.69 -13.29
C GLY A 810 4.79 32.61 -12.41
N LEU A 811 6.08 32.30 -12.28
CA LEU A 811 7.01 33.11 -11.50
C LEU A 811 7.30 34.40 -12.25
N GLU A 812 7.03 35.52 -11.57
CA GLU A 812 7.23 36.88 -12.13
C GLU A 812 7.94 37.79 -11.15
N ALA A 813 9.04 38.38 -11.60
CA ALA A 813 9.76 39.44 -10.94
C ALA A 813 10.15 40.53 -11.97
N PRO A 814 9.20 41.39 -12.38
CA PRO A 814 9.39 42.30 -13.53
C PRO A 814 10.53 43.28 -13.36
N SER A 815 10.76 43.82 -12.14
CA SER A 815 11.83 44.75 -11.84
C SER A 815 13.23 44.11 -11.97
N ALA A 816 13.35 42.82 -11.69
CA ALA A 816 14.56 42.03 -11.89
C ALA A 816 14.72 41.53 -13.34
N GLY A 817 13.63 41.46 -14.11
CA GLY A 817 13.59 40.90 -15.44
C GLY A 817 13.60 39.38 -15.47
N ILE A 818 13.01 38.77 -14.42
CA ILE A 818 12.87 37.32 -14.29
C ILE A 818 11.40 36.96 -14.54
N SER A 819 11.17 35.98 -15.43
CA SER A 819 9.86 35.37 -15.67
C SER A 819 10.09 33.91 -16.07
N GLU A 820 9.49 32.99 -15.30
CA GLU A 820 9.60 31.56 -15.54
C GLU A 820 8.23 30.89 -15.48
N ALA A 821 7.95 30.03 -16.46
CA ALA A 821 6.70 29.29 -16.51
C ALA A 821 6.58 28.30 -15.34
N THR A 822 7.69 27.66 -14.95
CA THR A 822 7.77 26.71 -13.83
C THR A 822 9.16 26.74 -13.20
N LEU A 823 9.21 26.80 -11.86
CA LEU A 823 10.44 26.66 -11.09
C LEU A 823 10.31 25.48 -10.11
N ALA A 824 11.09 24.41 -10.29
CA ALA A 824 11.06 23.23 -9.45
C ALA A 824 11.47 23.55 -8.00
N ALA A 825 11.05 22.69 -7.05
CA ALA A 825 11.46 22.78 -5.66
C ALA A 825 13.00 22.74 -5.53
N GLY A 826 13.55 23.67 -4.74
CA GLY A 826 15.01 23.83 -4.55
C GLY A 826 15.76 24.43 -5.74
N ALA A 827 15.10 24.74 -6.84
CA ALA A 827 15.72 25.39 -8.00
C ALA A 827 15.84 26.89 -7.82
N THR A 828 16.79 27.48 -8.53
CA THR A 828 17.03 28.92 -8.56
C THR A 828 17.09 29.45 -9.99
N VAL A 829 16.69 30.70 -10.17
CA VAL A 829 16.84 31.43 -11.42
C VAL A 829 17.46 32.78 -11.12
N SER A 830 18.34 33.26 -12.00
CA SER A 830 19.01 34.53 -11.81
C SER A 830 19.00 35.36 -13.08
N ALA A 831 18.97 36.67 -12.91
CA ALA A 831 19.14 37.63 -14.00
C ALA A 831 20.10 38.75 -13.56
N THR A 832 20.81 39.34 -14.51
CA THR A 832 21.71 40.45 -14.25
C THR A 832 21.26 41.71 -14.97
N ARG A 833 21.48 42.88 -14.33
CA ARG A 833 21.29 44.19 -14.93
C ARG A 833 22.51 45.07 -14.65
N THR A 834 22.96 45.79 -15.63
CA THR A 834 24.08 46.69 -15.48
C THR A 834 23.60 48.15 -15.37
N HIS A 835 24.09 48.83 -14.39
CA HIS A 835 23.95 50.25 -14.18
C HIS A 835 25.31 50.92 -14.39
N LEU A 836 25.36 52.05 -15.09
CA LEU A 836 26.59 52.83 -15.24
C LEU A 836 26.59 53.97 -14.24
N LEU A 837 27.70 54.10 -13.47
CA LEU A 837 27.84 55.13 -12.46
C LEU A 837 27.66 56.54 -13.03
N THR A 838 26.85 57.34 -12.39
CA THR A 838 26.64 58.72 -12.68
C THR A 838 27.57 59.62 -11.86
N GLU A 839 27.73 60.91 -12.26
CA GLU A 839 28.52 61.88 -11.52
C GLU A 839 28.04 62.07 -10.09
N SER A 840 26.72 62.03 -9.85
CA SER A 840 26.17 62.24 -8.50
C SER A 840 26.42 60.98 -7.60
N GLU A 841 26.46 59.77 -8.14
CA GLU A 841 26.73 58.55 -7.38
C GLU A 841 28.21 58.43 -7.01
N VAL A 842 29.11 58.78 -7.95
CA VAL A 842 30.54 58.89 -7.66
C VAL A 842 30.80 59.90 -6.61
N ALA A 843 30.19 61.09 -6.72
CA ALA A 843 30.33 62.16 -5.72
C ALA A 843 29.74 61.78 -4.35
N ALA A 844 28.70 60.98 -4.31
CA ALA A 844 28.12 60.47 -3.06
C ALA A 844 28.96 59.34 -2.42
N GLY A 845 29.83 58.66 -3.18
CA GLY A 845 30.67 57.56 -2.74
C GLY A 845 29.92 56.27 -2.48
N LYS A 846 28.67 56.16 -2.92
CA LYS A 846 27.82 55.00 -2.70
C LYS A 846 26.60 54.96 -3.61
N LEU A 847 26.07 53.77 -3.87
CA LEU A 847 24.74 53.58 -4.44
C LEU A 847 23.76 53.15 -3.35
N GLY A 848 22.51 53.59 -3.46
CA GLY A 848 21.42 53.16 -2.59
C GLY A 848 21.07 51.70 -2.81
N ALA A 849 20.46 51.10 -1.82
CA ALA A 849 19.90 49.74 -1.90
C ALA A 849 18.90 49.61 -3.05
N VAL A 850 18.94 48.48 -3.77
CA VAL A 850 17.96 48.12 -4.80
C VAL A 850 17.08 47.00 -4.26
N SER A 851 15.79 47.09 -4.48
CA SER A 851 14.84 46.12 -4.04
C SER A 851 14.00 45.58 -5.21
N PHE A 852 13.50 44.38 -5.07
CA PHE A 852 12.52 43.78 -6.01
C PHE A 852 11.59 42.82 -5.31
N ASP A 853 10.42 42.64 -5.90
CA ASP A 853 9.38 41.69 -5.47
C ASP A 853 9.26 40.59 -6.51
N VAL A 854 8.91 39.36 -6.02
CA VAL A 854 8.63 38.20 -6.84
C VAL A 854 7.37 37.51 -6.37
N THR A 855 6.56 37.00 -7.30
CA THR A 855 5.35 36.25 -7.04
C THR A 855 5.33 34.99 -7.89
N ALA A 856 4.73 33.92 -7.38
CA ALA A 856 4.45 32.68 -8.10
C ALA A 856 3.28 31.94 -7.45
N ARG A 857 2.87 30.81 -8.04
CA ARG A 857 1.74 29.99 -7.54
C ARG A 857 2.07 28.51 -7.57
N ASN A 858 1.43 27.75 -6.68
CA ASN A 858 1.30 26.31 -6.82
C ASN A 858 -0.20 25.97 -6.72
N GLY A 859 -0.85 25.72 -7.86
CA GLY A 859 -2.29 25.56 -7.92
C GLY A 859 -3.02 26.80 -7.39
N SER A 860 -3.83 26.61 -6.35
CA SER A 860 -4.57 27.68 -5.67
C SER A 860 -3.75 28.47 -4.63
N GLN A 861 -2.54 28.03 -4.31
CA GLN A 861 -1.67 28.69 -3.31
C GLN A 861 -0.75 29.70 -3.98
N GLU A 862 -0.59 30.88 -3.35
CA GLU A 862 0.28 31.96 -3.80
C GLU A 862 1.51 32.05 -2.90
N ALA A 863 2.66 32.34 -3.51
CA ALA A 863 3.90 32.68 -2.81
C ALA A 863 4.43 34.02 -3.29
N ALA A 864 4.99 34.79 -2.39
CA ALA A 864 5.66 36.03 -2.68
C ALA A 864 6.92 36.20 -1.81
N ALA A 865 7.93 36.80 -2.37
CA ALA A 865 9.12 37.20 -1.63
C ALA A 865 9.60 38.58 -2.09
N SER A 866 10.30 39.25 -1.23
CA SER A 866 10.94 40.55 -1.53
C SER A 866 12.40 40.51 -1.11
N ALA A 867 13.26 41.13 -1.88
CA ALA A 867 14.67 41.31 -1.51
C ALA A 867 15.09 42.77 -1.60
N SER A 868 15.94 43.15 -0.70
CA SER A 868 16.64 44.43 -0.74
C SER A 868 18.12 44.17 -0.55
N GLY A 869 18.94 44.62 -1.50
CA GLY A 869 20.39 44.54 -1.39
C GLY A 869 20.92 45.59 -0.41
N ASP A 870 22.14 45.43 0.03
CA ASP A 870 22.82 46.43 0.81
C ASP A 870 23.26 47.60 -0.10
N PRO A 871 23.37 48.83 0.43
CA PRO A 871 23.99 49.89 -0.30
C PRO A 871 25.43 49.53 -0.70
N LEU A 872 25.80 49.84 -1.92
CA LEU A 872 27.15 49.56 -2.42
C LEU A 872 28.05 50.77 -2.14
N GLU A 873 29.03 50.60 -1.29
CA GLU A 873 30.05 51.59 -1.04
C GLU A 873 31.05 51.61 -2.21
N LEU A 874 31.37 52.82 -2.69
CA LEU A 874 32.26 53.02 -3.82
C LEU A 874 33.62 53.58 -3.31
N THR A 875 34.70 53.03 -3.80
CA THR A 875 36.00 53.57 -3.52
C THR A 875 36.25 54.80 -4.40
N VAL A 876 36.08 55.93 -3.86
CA VAL A 876 36.30 57.20 -4.60
C VAL A 876 37.70 57.77 -4.38
N GLN A 877 38.22 58.48 -5.40
CA GLN A 877 39.50 59.11 -5.33
C GLN A 877 39.50 60.22 -4.22
N PRO A 878 40.48 60.22 -3.33
CA PRO A 878 40.61 61.28 -2.32
C PRO A 878 40.70 62.66 -2.95
N ALA A 879 40.00 63.62 -2.37
CA ALA A 879 40.09 65.05 -2.86
C ALA A 879 41.54 65.55 -2.83
N GLN A 880 41.90 66.26 -3.88
CA GLN A 880 43.19 66.90 -3.97
C GLN A 880 43.42 67.90 -2.77
N PRO A 881 44.57 67.86 -2.09
CA PRO A 881 44.82 68.79 -1.00
C PRO A 881 44.73 70.24 -1.46
N GLY A 882 44.00 71.06 -0.72
CA GLY A 882 43.70 72.42 -1.10
C GLY A 882 44.87 73.43 -0.85
N THR A 883 45.87 72.96 -0.15
CA THR A 883 47.08 73.87 0.19
C THR A 883 48.34 73.28 -0.40
N GLU A 884 49.01 73.98 -1.20
CA GLU A 884 50.32 73.58 -1.72
C GLU A 884 51.40 73.72 -0.62
N PRO A 885 52.29 72.69 -0.53
CA PRO A 885 53.42 72.76 0.39
C PRO A 885 54.38 73.90 0.09
N ALA A 886 55.04 74.48 1.11
CA ALA A 886 56.10 75.43 0.92
C ALA A 886 57.31 74.75 0.27
N VAL A 887 57.73 75.30 -0.86
CA VAL A 887 58.91 74.77 -1.55
C VAL A 887 60.07 75.72 -1.48
N ALA A 888 61.20 75.24 -1.10
CA ALA A 888 62.44 76.09 -1.05
C ALA A 888 63.63 75.28 -1.66
N SER A 889 64.51 75.94 -2.35
CA SER A 889 65.73 75.30 -2.86
C SER A 889 66.65 74.90 -1.68
N GLN A 890 67.03 73.60 -1.64
CA GLN A 890 67.87 73.03 -0.58
C GLN A 890 68.93 72.13 -1.17
N ASP A 891 70.06 71.88 -0.42
CA ASP A 891 71.00 70.87 -0.81
C ASP A 891 70.51 69.48 -0.40
N LEU A 892 70.17 68.70 -1.40
CA LEU A 892 69.56 67.44 -1.19
C LEU A 892 70.49 66.18 -1.13
N GLY A 893 71.78 66.43 -1.30
CA GLY A 893 72.80 65.35 -1.26
C GLY A 893 72.63 64.32 -2.44
N THR A 894 72.83 63.07 -2.16
CA THR A 894 72.65 61.95 -3.15
C THR A 894 71.22 61.43 -3.09
N PRO A 895 70.59 61.25 -4.22
CA PRO A 895 69.20 60.65 -4.21
C PRO A 895 69.12 59.33 -3.48
N PRO A 896 68.13 59.10 -2.64
CA PRO A 896 67.99 57.87 -1.86
C PRO A 896 67.63 56.67 -2.71
N PHE A 897 66.91 56.87 -3.84
CA PHE A 897 66.58 55.87 -4.84
C PHE A 897 66.18 56.50 -6.15
N GLU A 898 66.29 55.75 -7.26
CA GLU A 898 65.88 56.25 -8.57
C GLU A 898 64.35 56.20 -8.72
N LEU A 899 63.77 57.33 -9.02
CA LEU A 899 62.36 57.44 -9.36
C LEU A 899 62.03 56.97 -10.82
N GLY A 900 63.00 56.32 -11.47
CA GLY A 900 62.86 55.82 -12.83
C GLY A 900 62.93 56.91 -13.90
N THR A 901 63.45 58.10 -13.55
CA THR A 901 63.67 59.25 -14.49
C THR A 901 64.87 58.99 -15.35
N ALA A 902 64.85 59.39 -16.62
CA ALA A 902 66.05 59.47 -17.45
C ALA A 902 66.88 60.58 -17.05
N ASP A 903 68.25 60.46 -17.13
CA ASP A 903 69.17 61.55 -16.78
C ASP A 903 69.00 62.84 -17.56
N LYS A 904 68.39 62.79 -18.77
CA LYS A 904 68.21 63.96 -19.67
C LYS A 904 66.80 64.03 -20.21
N TYR A 905 66.15 65.15 -20.03
CA TYR A 905 64.82 65.45 -20.55
C TYR A 905 64.79 66.76 -21.34
N ARG A 906 63.87 66.81 -22.32
CA ARG A 906 63.59 68.07 -23.06
C ARG A 906 62.33 68.71 -22.46
N THR A 907 62.28 70.02 -22.50
CA THR A 907 61.06 70.74 -22.17
C THR A 907 59.93 70.26 -23.11
N GLY A 908 58.74 70.01 -22.53
CA GLY A 908 57.58 69.37 -23.20
C GLY A 908 57.67 67.87 -23.31
N GLN A 909 58.68 67.21 -22.77
CA GLN A 909 58.80 65.75 -22.74
C GLN A 909 58.08 65.23 -21.45
N LYS A 910 57.54 64.04 -21.59
CA LYS A 910 56.93 63.30 -20.47
C LYS A 910 58.04 62.77 -19.53
N VAL A 911 57.86 63.05 -18.25
CA VAL A 911 58.67 62.49 -17.16
C VAL A 911 57.83 61.47 -16.41
N VAL A 912 58.40 60.34 -16.13
CA VAL A 912 57.74 59.24 -15.39
C VAL A 912 58.44 59.05 -14.07
N LEU A 913 57.75 59.27 -12.96
CA LEU A 913 58.26 58.94 -11.63
C LEU A 913 57.74 57.55 -11.23
N LYS A 914 58.64 56.67 -10.71
CA LYS A 914 58.31 55.34 -10.24
C LYS A 914 58.57 55.16 -8.73
N GLY A 915 58.00 54.18 -8.10
CA GLY A 915 58.19 53.83 -6.71
C GLY A 915 57.38 54.66 -5.71
N LEU A 916 56.41 55.43 -6.19
CA LEU A 916 55.47 56.13 -5.33
C LEU A 916 54.29 55.27 -4.97
N ASP A 917 53.90 55.30 -3.72
CA ASP A 917 52.69 54.52 -3.32
C ASP A 917 51.46 55.08 -4.03
N HIS A 918 50.63 54.18 -4.59
CA HIS A 918 49.40 54.59 -5.25
C HIS A 918 48.35 54.97 -4.23
N GLY A 919 47.33 55.68 -4.64
CA GLY A 919 46.15 56.00 -3.79
C GLY A 919 46.38 57.17 -2.84
N GLN A 920 47.42 57.91 -2.97
CA GLN A 920 47.66 59.16 -2.21
C GLN A 920 48.21 60.25 -3.06
N TRP A 921 47.98 61.52 -2.66
CA TRP A 921 48.49 62.72 -3.36
C TRP A 921 49.90 63.02 -3.00
N TYR A 922 50.72 63.33 -4.02
CA TYR A 922 52.09 63.86 -3.89
C TYR A 922 52.24 65.22 -4.57
N TYR A 923 52.96 66.08 -3.94
CA TYR A 923 53.37 67.39 -4.54
C TYR A 923 54.74 67.32 -5.14
N VAL A 924 54.87 67.72 -6.41
CA VAL A 924 56.16 67.62 -7.15
C VAL A 924 56.66 69.02 -7.57
N TYR A 925 57.93 69.25 -7.38
CA TYR A 925 58.59 70.51 -7.83
C TYR A 925 60.00 70.27 -8.25
N LEU A 926 60.61 71.31 -8.97
CA LEU A 926 62.03 71.33 -9.31
C LEU A 926 62.79 72.14 -8.32
N ASN A 927 63.72 71.51 -7.60
CA ASN A 927 64.38 72.07 -6.39
C ASN A 927 65.19 73.39 -6.62
N LYS A 928 66.13 73.38 -7.57
CA LYS A 928 67.10 74.51 -7.74
C LYS A 928 66.42 75.76 -8.24
N LYS A 929 65.29 75.60 -8.91
CA LYS A 929 64.60 76.75 -9.55
C LYS A 929 63.23 77.01 -8.85
N GLY A 930 62.90 76.24 -7.83
CA GLY A 930 61.63 76.39 -7.11
C GLY A 930 60.39 76.23 -8.02
N TYR A 931 60.58 75.60 -9.19
CA TYR A 931 59.48 75.45 -10.16
C TYR A 931 58.48 74.45 -9.70
N ARG A 932 57.21 74.79 -9.47
CA ARG A 932 56.15 73.95 -8.96
C ARG A 932 55.48 73.18 -10.11
N LEU A 933 55.44 71.90 -10.02
CA LEU A 933 54.83 71.03 -10.99
C LEU A 933 53.39 70.66 -10.51
N GLY A 934 53.10 70.85 -9.21
CA GLY A 934 51.74 70.67 -8.66
C GLY A 934 51.54 69.34 -8.00
N TRP A 935 50.30 69.10 -7.61
CA TRP A 935 49.79 67.84 -7.04
C TRP A 935 49.64 66.79 -8.11
N ILE A 936 50.09 65.57 -7.83
CA ILE A 936 50.00 64.41 -8.70
C ILE A 936 49.48 63.25 -7.87
N PHE A 937 48.67 62.28 -8.51
CA PHE A 937 48.10 61.16 -7.88
C PHE A 937 48.38 59.91 -8.65
N PRO A 938 49.16 58.95 -8.14
CA PRO A 938 49.42 57.70 -8.80
C PRO A 938 48.17 56.77 -8.72
N THR A 939 47.60 56.43 -9.85
CA THR A 939 46.38 55.56 -9.93
C THR A 939 46.71 54.12 -10.19
N THR A 940 47.76 53.84 -10.92
CA THR A 940 48.21 52.48 -11.32
C THR A 940 49.72 52.35 -11.21
N GLU A 941 50.22 51.11 -10.96
CA GLU A 941 51.66 50.70 -11.06
C GLU A 941 52.67 51.50 -10.29
N ASN A 942 52.25 52.24 -9.23
CA ASN A 942 53.16 53.09 -8.46
C ASN A 942 53.92 54.08 -9.32
N THR A 943 53.36 54.55 -10.41
CA THR A 943 53.95 55.49 -11.35
C THR A 943 53.08 56.72 -11.50
N VAL A 944 53.68 57.85 -11.71
CA VAL A 944 53.07 59.14 -12.08
C VAL A 944 53.76 59.73 -13.26
N GLU A 945 52.97 60.32 -14.14
CA GLU A 945 53.42 60.94 -15.34
C GLU A 945 53.09 62.42 -15.34
N PHE A 946 54.02 63.30 -15.67
CA PHE A 946 53.81 64.69 -15.93
C PHE A 946 54.58 65.18 -17.13
N ILE A 947 54.12 66.22 -17.76
CA ILE A 947 54.88 66.85 -18.87
C ILE A 947 55.75 68.00 -18.29
N LEU A 948 57.07 67.91 -18.56
CA LEU A 948 58.01 68.98 -18.15
C LEU A 948 57.63 70.28 -18.86
N PRO A 949 57.26 71.31 -18.16
CA PRO A 949 56.76 72.58 -18.77
C PRO A 949 57.72 73.23 -19.73
N ALA A 950 57.20 73.87 -20.74
CA ALA A 950 58.05 74.45 -21.84
C ALA A 950 58.94 75.61 -21.37
N ASP A 951 58.62 76.23 -20.29
CA ASP A 951 59.35 77.45 -19.74
C ASP A 951 60.36 77.01 -18.67
N VAL A 952 60.55 75.76 -18.34
CA VAL A 952 61.64 75.31 -17.46
C VAL A 952 62.99 75.52 -18.10
N LYS A 953 63.81 76.34 -17.42
CA LYS A 953 65.15 76.67 -17.94
C LYS A 953 66.10 75.49 -17.98
N ASN A 954 66.91 75.41 -19.02
CA ASN A 954 67.95 74.41 -19.24
C ASN A 954 68.98 74.30 -18.09
N GLY A 955 69.44 73.08 -17.78
CA GLY A 955 70.46 72.84 -16.74
C GLY A 955 70.11 71.68 -15.85
N ARG A 956 70.93 71.33 -14.88
CA ARG A 956 70.72 70.30 -13.90
C ARG A 956 69.76 70.78 -12.83
N ASP A 957 68.78 69.99 -12.48
CA ASP A 957 67.86 70.24 -11.35
C ASP A 957 67.51 68.89 -10.67
N ASP A 958 66.89 68.96 -9.58
CA ASP A 958 66.41 67.81 -8.86
C ASP A 958 64.91 67.92 -8.82
N VAL A 959 64.15 66.83 -9.24
CA VAL A 959 62.74 66.70 -9.04
C VAL A 959 62.54 66.17 -7.63
N VAL A 960 61.79 66.93 -6.86
CA VAL A 960 61.47 66.58 -5.46
C VAL A 960 60.03 66.26 -5.33
N VAL A 961 59.74 65.23 -4.57
CA VAL A 961 58.36 64.67 -4.29
C VAL A 961 58.10 64.82 -2.80
N LEU A 962 57.04 65.54 -2.45
CA LEU A 962 56.57 65.72 -1.07
C LEU A 962 55.27 64.95 -0.95
N ASP A 963 54.99 64.40 0.26
CA ASP A 963 53.67 63.82 0.58
C ASP A 963 52.62 64.94 0.79
N LYS A 964 51.38 64.52 1.14
CA LYS A 964 50.30 65.46 1.38
C LYS A 964 50.54 66.48 2.56
N ASP A 965 51.43 66.10 3.44
CA ASP A 965 51.81 66.92 4.61
C ASP A 965 53.04 67.81 4.37
N GLY A 966 53.60 67.77 3.16
CA GLY A 966 54.76 68.57 2.74
C GLY A 966 56.10 68.00 3.17
N VAL A 967 56.08 66.68 3.60
CA VAL A 967 57.31 65.96 3.95
C VAL A 967 57.96 65.41 2.68
N GLN A 968 59.28 65.59 2.49
CA GLN A 968 59.99 65.02 1.35
C GLN A 968 59.98 63.46 1.48
N VAL A 969 59.42 62.83 0.51
CA VAL A 969 59.35 61.31 0.44
C VAL A 969 60.43 60.78 -0.53
N SER A 970 60.78 61.56 -1.58
CA SER A 970 61.75 61.13 -2.55
C SER A 970 62.26 62.35 -3.32
N PHE A 971 63.44 62.22 -4.01
CA PHE A 971 63.89 63.10 -5.07
C PHE A 971 64.81 62.36 -6.07
N ASP A 972 64.90 62.85 -7.29
CA ASP A 972 65.79 62.32 -8.30
C ASP A 972 66.43 63.51 -9.09
N ARG A 973 67.52 63.20 -9.72
CA ARG A 973 68.32 64.23 -10.44
C ARG A 973 68.06 64.15 -11.94
N LEU A 974 67.66 65.23 -12.53
CA LEU A 974 67.43 65.33 -13.97
C LEU A 974 68.15 66.46 -14.62
N GLN A 975 68.52 66.30 -15.91
CA GLN A 975 69.14 67.30 -16.77
C GLN A 975 68.10 67.81 -17.78
N VAL A 976 67.73 69.08 -17.66
CA VAL A 976 66.85 69.73 -18.65
C VAL A 976 67.68 70.25 -19.80
N THR A 977 67.35 69.83 -21.03
CA THR A 977 68.00 70.23 -22.23
C THR A 977 67.06 71.03 -23.16
N PRO A 978 67.59 71.92 -24.03
CA PRO A 978 66.70 72.69 -24.91
C PRO A 978 65.86 71.76 -25.83
N ARG A 979 64.73 72.25 -26.25
CA ARG A 979 63.94 71.66 -27.33
C ARG A 979 64.75 71.93 -28.63
N GLY A 980 65.25 70.86 -29.30
CA GLY A 980 65.97 70.97 -30.59
C GLY A 980 65.08 71.36 -31.74
#